data_07ea4068652405b66b3b30cc3fdfc60f
#
_entry.id   07ea4068652405b66b3b30cc3fdfc60f
#
_cell.length_a   1.000
_cell.length_b   1.000
_cell.length_c   1.000
_cell.angle_alpha   90.00
_cell.angle_beta   90.00
_cell.angle_gamma   90.00
#
_symmetry.space_group_name_H-M   'P 1'
#
loop_
_entity.id
_entity.type
_entity.pdbx_description
1 polymer ?
#
loop_
_entity_poly.entity_id
_entity_poly.type
_entity_poly.pdbx_seq_one_letter_code
_entity_poly.pdbx_strand_id
1 'polypeptide(L)'
;MKRFAFALAAALSLPPAVCAAASGFSVESVLGYPYPLHLVSGANGHTIAYVLDERGARNVFAASAPDYTPRMVTSYASDDGQEITNLKISQDGKYVVYVRGGDHDANWPPSFPPDPTANPIPPQEQVWSVPLQGTGKAVALGDGDAPAISPDNRRVAFIAQDQSVQWASIDGSVKANKLFFDEGQDSDLQWSPDGSALAFVSTRTDHSFIGVYRSQTTPLLFLAPTTNQDLEPRWSPDGSHIAYLRLPGQGGPPMPDFLWTSTLLPWSIWVGDARTGGATRVWASGASLRDDFPADFDPSLRWTSANRLTFTSSADGWPHLYAVSPSGGSAKLLTPGGFMVEDTALSTDGRTLYYNANTGTTPGDFDRRHLFAVDVRTARIREITRGASSEWAPAAGDGIIAFVQATAKQPPLVSIVPKNGGMPKAIDRDRLPADFPQSQLVVPRSVTLRAADGHIAHGQLFESSGGPARKPAVIFVHGGPPRQMLTTWHYMDYYTNGYAVNQYLATHGFVVLSVNYRLSIGYGFDYAAPPHWGPTGASEYNDVLGANRYLRQLRGVDPKRIGIWGGSYGGYLTALALARDSDVFCTGADWHGVHDWSTSEDLPNPPPGYQHNNMEKERRIAWFSSPDAYVSKWRSPVLLVQGDDDHNVRFHQTVDLARRLDKQHVAYDELVLPNEIHGFLRYDSFLRADTATVDFLQKHLSEGSCK
;
A
#
# COMPACT_ATOMS: atom_id res chain seq x y z
N MET A 1 -52.86 -5.43 -79.95
CA MET A 1 -52.65 -6.20 -78.72
C MET A 1 -51.21 -6.68 -78.69
N LYS A 2 -50.30 -6.00 -78.05
CA LYS A 2 -48.92 -6.41 -77.89
C LYS A 2 -48.62 -6.48 -76.39
N ARG A 3 -48.28 -7.68 -75.87
CA ARG A 3 -47.90 -7.95 -74.53
C ARG A 3 -46.43 -7.61 -74.36
N PHE A 4 -46.11 -6.73 -73.46
CA PHE A 4 -44.73 -6.47 -72.98
C PHE A 4 -44.48 -7.34 -71.71
N ALA A 5 -43.43 -8.17 -71.81
CA ALA A 5 -42.88 -8.92 -70.64
C ALA A 5 -41.80 -8.10 -69.99
N PHE A 6 -41.99 -7.85 -68.71
CA PHE A 6 -40.92 -7.27 -67.85
C PHE A 6 -40.10 -8.36 -67.18
N ALA A 7 -38.83 -8.41 -67.48
CA ALA A 7 -37.85 -9.26 -66.79
C ALA A 7 -37.38 -8.56 -65.55
N LEU A 8 -37.59 -9.15 -64.34
CA LEU A 8 -37.13 -8.66 -63.07
C LEU A 8 -35.73 -9.27 -62.80
N ALA A 9 -34.71 -8.45 -62.87
CA ALA A 9 -33.36 -8.84 -62.41
C ALA A 9 -33.26 -8.71 -60.88
N ALA A 10 -33.15 -9.84 -60.17
CA ALA A 10 -32.90 -9.88 -58.75
C ALA A 10 -31.40 -9.67 -58.51
N ALA A 11 -31.04 -8.50 -57.97
CA ALA A 11 -29.71 -8.23 -57.44
C ALA A 11 -29.57 -8.89 -56.06
N LEU A 12 -28.78 -9.93 -55.95
CA LEU A 12 -28.34 -10.52 -54.67
C LEU A 12 -27.34 -9.54 -54.00
N SER A 13 -27.83 -8.77 -53.04
CA SER A 13 -26.98 -8.03 -52.11
C SER A 13 -26.42 -9.02 -51.08
N LEU A 14 -25.12 -9.30 -51.15
CA LEU A 14 -24.37 -9.94 -50.06
C LEU A 14 -24.39 -9.01 -48.85
N PRO A 15 -24.70 -9.50 -47.65
CA PRO A 15 -24.55 -8.68 -46.43
C PRO A 15 -23.08 -8.34 -46.23
N PRO A 16 -22.75 -7.13 -45.69
CA PRO A 16 -21.38 -6.81 -45.35
C PRO A 16 -20.88 -7.82 -44.33
N ALA A 17 -19.69 -8.36 -44.54
CA ALA A 17 -18.99 -9.20 -43.58
C ALA A 17 -18.79 -8.34 -42.32
N VAL A 18 -19.56 -8.62 -41.30
CA VAL A 18 -19.27 -8.13 -39.95
C VAL A 18 -17.93 -8.78 -39.57
N CYS A 19 -16.86 -8.00 -39.64
CA CYS A 19 -15.63 -8.37 -38.96
C CYS A 19 -16.02 -8.60 -37.51
N ALA A 20 -16.06 -9.87 -37.11
CA ALA A 20 -16.11 -10.19 -35.69
C ALA A 20 -14.87 -9.56 -35.07
N ALA A 21 -15.06 -8.48 -34.32
CA ALA A 21 -14.04 -8.00 -33.40
C ALA A 21 -13.66 -9.20 -32.54
N ALA A 22 -12.37 -9.52 -32.47
CA ALA A 22 -11.89 -10.53 -31.55
C ALA A 22 -12.49 -10.15 -30.20
N SER A 23 -13.27 -11.04 -29.58
CA SER A 23 -13.91 -10.81 -28.28
C SER A 23 -12.79 -10.64 -27.26
N GLY A 24 -12.43 -9.39 -26.97
CA GLY A 24 -11.57 -9.04 -25.85
C GLY A 24 -12.28 -9.40 -24.55
N PHE A 25 -11.52 -9.55 -23.48
CA PHE A 25 -12.09 -9.71 -22.15
C PHE A 25 -12.64 -8.36 -21.62
N SER A 26 -13.54 -8.40 -20.64
CA SER A 26 -14.12 -7.21 -20.03
C SER A 26 -13.24 -6.66 -18.89
N VAL A 27 -13.45 -5.40 -18.50
CA VAL A 27 -12.84 -4.81 -17.31
C VAL A 27 -13.17 -5.66 -16.08
N GLU A 28 -14.43 -6.08 -15.92
CA GLU A 28 -14.87 -6.93 -14.82
C GLU A 28 -14.11 -8.27 -14.75
N SER A 29 -13.84 -8.91 -15.89
CA SER A 29 -13.13 -10.21 -15.89
C SER A 29 -11.65 -10.08 -15.48
N VAL A 30 -10.99 -8.97 -15.82
CA VAL A 30 -9.59 -8.73 -15.42
C VAL A 30 -9.47 -8.22 -13.98
N LEU A 31 -10.51 -7.59 -13.44
CA LEU A 31 -10.59 -7.17 -12.03
C LEU A 31 -11.13 -8.25 -11.09
N GLY A 32 -11.73 -9.31 -11.63
CA GLY A 32 -12.42 -10.34 -10.85
C GLY A 32 -11.51 -11.35 -10.15
N TYR A 33 -10.20 -11.10 -10.04
CA TYR A 33 -9.24 -11.98 -9.35
C TYR A 33 -9.39 -11.88 -7.83
N PRO A 34 -9.12 -12.97 -7.09
CA PRO A 34 -9.02 -12.91 -5.63
C PRO A 34 -7.74 -12.17 -5.21
N TYR A 35 -7.82 -11.34 -4.15
CA TYR A 35 -6.65 -10.63 -3.65
C TYR A 35 -6.32 -11.05 -2.21
N PRO A 36 -5.11 -11.62 -1.96
CA PRO A 36 -4.69 -12.02 -0.63
C PRO A 36 -4.09 -10.87 0.17
N LEU A 37 -4.55 -10.72 1.41
CA LEU A 37 -4.15 -9.70 2.38
C LEU A 37 -3.70 -10.35 3.70
N HIS A 38 -2.89 -9.66 4.49
CA HIS A 38 -2.57 -10.00 5.88
C HIS A 38 -2.10 -11.45 6.10
N LEU A 39 -1.20 -11.95 5.24
CA LEU A 39 -0.63 -13.29 5.40
C LEU A 39 0.21 -13.38 6.68
N VAL A 40 -0.16 -14.29 7.58
CA VAL A 40 0.53 -14.52 8.86
C VAL A 40 0.79 -16.00 9.09
N SER A 41 1.76 -16.32 9.95
CA SER A 41 2.02 -17.68 10.43
C SER A 41 1.85 -17.78 11.94
N GLY A 42 1.39 -18.93 12.41
CA GLY A 42 1.40 -19.24 13.83
C GLY A 42 2.84 -19.39 14.36
N ALA A 43 3.04 -19.17 15.66
CA ALA A 43 4.37 -19.21 16.29
C ALA A 43 5.10 -20.56 16.11
N ASN A 44 4.36 -21.67 16.01
CA ASN A 44 4.90 -22.99 15.71
C ASN A 44 5.16 -23.25 14.21
N GLY A 45 4.71 -22.34 13.33
CA GLY A 45 4.81 -22.47 11.88
C GLY A 45 3.91 -23.52 11.23
N HIS A 46 3.13 -24.30 12.01
CA HIS A 46 2.27 -25.35 11.44
C HIS A 46 1.06 -24.83 10.68
N THR A 47 0.63 -23.61 10.97
CA THR A 47 -0.56 -22.99 10.37
C THR A 47 -0.21 -21.60 9.88
N ILE A 48 -0.69 -21.30 8.68
CA ILE A 48 -0.75 -19.94 8.12
C ILE A 48 -2.20 -19.51 8.00
N ALA A 49 -2.45 -18.21 8.06
CA ALA A 49 -3.75 -17.62 7.80
C ALA A 49 -3.57 -16.35 6.96
N TYR A 50 -4.59 -16.03 6.19
CA TYR A 50 -4.64 -14.82 5.37
C TYR A 50 -6.08 -14.41 5.11
N VAL A 51 -6.30 -13.18 4.75
CA VAL A 51 -7.58 -12.70 4.23
C VAL A 51 -7.57 -12.84 2.72
N LEU A 52 -8.65 -13.30 2.13
CA LEU A 52 -8.86 -13.30 0.70
C LEU A 52 -10.06 -12.41 0.39
N ASP A 53 -9.84 -11.38 -0.41
CA ASP A 53 -10.91 -10.57 -0.98
C ASP A 53 -11.33 -11.20 -2.32
N GLU A 54 -12.57 -11.67 -2.39
CA GLU A 54 -13.17 -12.23 -3.58
C GLU A 54 -14.31 -11.32 -4.04
N ARG A 55 -14.00 -10.30 -4.86
CA ARG A 55 -14.95 -9.29 -5.34
C ARG A 55 -15.65 -8.54 -4.18
N GLY A 56 -14.88 -8.08 -3.20
CA GLY A 56 -15.35 -7.36 -2.03
C GLY A 56 -15.82 -8.23 -0.87
N ALA A 57 -16.04 -9.53 -1.08
CA ALA A 57 -16.33 -10.47 0.00
C ALA A 57 -15.02 -10.92 0.68
N ARG A 58 -14.67 -10.27 1.79
CA ARG A 58 -13.42 -10.53 2.53
C ARG A 58 -13.61 -11.64 3.54
N ASN A 59 -12.81 -12.71 3.44
CA ASN A 59 -12.86 -13.83 4.35
C ASN A 59 -11.48 -14.30 4.83
N VAL A 60 -11.42 -14.80 6.06
CA VAL A 60 -10.22 -15.42 6.59
C VAL A 60 -10.13 -16.86 6.06
N PHE A 61 -8.95 -17.18 5.53
CA PHE A 61 -8.53 -18.52 5.13
C PHE A 61 -7.41 -19.00 6.04
N ALA A 62 -7.35 -20.31 6.26
CA ALA A 62 -6.26 -20.94 6.97
C ALA A 62 -5.81 -22.21 6.26
N ALA A 63 -4.50 -22.49 6.33
CA ALA A 63 -3.89 -23.69 5.78
C ALA A 63 -2.86 -24.24 6.77
N SER A 64 -2.85 -25.56 6.98
CA SER A 64 -1.98 -26.20 7.97
C SER A 64 -1.12 -27.29 7.35
N ALA A 65 0.04 -27.51 7.96
CA ALA A 65 0.95 -28.61 7.60
C ALA A 65 0.24 -29.97 7.70
N PRO A 66 0.65 -31.00 6.91
CA PRO A 66 1.77 -30.94 5.96
C PRO A 66 1.40 -30.38 4.58
N ASP A 67 0.13 -30.40 4.21
CA ASP A 67 -0.31 -30.14 2.83
C ASP A 67 -0.55 -28.66 2.54
N TYR A 68 -0.80 -27.84 3.56
CA TYR A 68 -1.18 -26.45 3.46
C TYR A 68 -2.35 -26.21 2.47
N THR A 69 -3.35 -27.10 2.52
CA THR A 69 -4.60 -26.93 1.76
C THR A 69 -5.44 -25.83 2.40
N PRO A 70 -5.78 -24.75 1.68
CA PRO A 70 -6.55 -23.65 2.25
C PRO A 70 -7.99 -24.06 2.53
N ARG A 71 -8.54 -23.57 3.63
CA ARG A 71 -9.96 -23.60 3.89
C ARG A 71 -10.45 -22.26 4.42
N MET A 72 -11.62 -21.86 3.99
CA MET A 72 -12.31 -20.68 4.48
C MET A 72 -12.79 -20.92 5.92
N VAL A 73 -12.47 -19.98 6.84
CA VAL A 73 -12.84 -20.09 8.27
C VAL A 73 -13.89 -19.06 8.71
N THR A 74 -14.13 -18.04 7.89
CA THR A 74 -15.27 -17.11 8.03
C THR A 74 -16.18 -17.22 6.81
N SER A 75 -17.35 -16.58 6.81
CA SER A 75 -18.33 -16.69 5.72
C SER A 75 -19.08 -15.39 5.49
N TYR A 76 -18.36 -14.29 5.33
CA TYR A 76 -18.92 -13.01 4.90
C TYR A 76 -19.21 -13.09 3.41
N ALA A 77 -20.41 -12.70 2.98
CA ALA A 77 -20.88 -12.96 1.63
C ALA A 77 -21.11 -11.68 0.79
N SER A 78 -20.96 -10.51 1.38
CA SER A 78 -21.27 -9.23 0.74
C SER A 78 -20.04 -8.36 0.54
N ASP A 79 -20.06 -7.57 -0.53
CA ASP A 79 -19.16 -6.44 -0.76
C ASP A 79 -19.64 -5.25 0.08
N ASP A 80 -19.42 -5.31 1.39
CA ASP A 80 -19.88 -4.31 2.35
C ASP A 80 -18.81 -3.27 2.70
N GLY A 81 -17.63 -3.38 2.10
CA GLY A 81 -16.51 -2.48 2.35
C GLY A 81 -15.85 -2.66 3.72
N GLN A 82 -16.27 -3.65 4.52
CA GLN A 82 -15.68 -3.83 5.85
C GLN A 82 -14.42 -4.67 5.77
N GLU A 83 -13.29 -4.06 6.12
CA GLU A 83 -11.98 -4.70 6.10
C GLU A 83 -11.84 -5.75 7.21
N ILE A 84 -10.94 -6.70 6.99
CA ILE A 84 -10.46 -7.64 8.01
C ILE A 84 -8.97 -7.38 8.18
N THR A 85 -8.59 -6.88 9.35
CA THR A 85 -7.23 -6.44 9.66
C THR A 85 -6.71 -7.10 10.93
N ASN A 86 -5.48 -6.78 11.33
CA ASN A 86 -4.88 -7.24 12.59
C ASN A 86 -4.95 -8.77 12.80
N LEU A 87 -4.80 -9.54 11.70
CA LEU A 87 -4.89 -10.99 11.72
C LEU A 87 -3.77 -11.60 12.54
N LYS A 88 -4.13 -12.43 13.55
CA LYS A 88 -3.17 -13.11 14.43
C LYS A 88 -3.61 -14.55 14.71
N ILE A 89 -2.63 -15.47 14.74
CA ILE A 89 -2.87 -16.88 15.10
C ILE A 89 -2.40 -17.10 16.55
N SER A 90 -3.20 -17.80 17.36
CA SER A 90 -2.79 -18.22 18.70
C SER A 90 -1.53 -19.11 18.64
N GLN A 91 -0.67 -19.07 19.66
CA GLN A 91 0.58 -19.83 19.65
C GLN A 91 0.38 -21.34 19.52
N ASP A 92 -0.74 -21.85 20.03
CA ASP A 92 -1.13 -23.26 19.91
C ASP A 92 -1.79 -23.60 18.56
N GLY A 93 -2.00 -22.61 17.67
CA GLY A 93 -2.56 -22.80 16.34
C GLY A 93 -4.06 -23.13 16.33
N LYS A 94 -4.81 -22.87 17.42
CA LYS A 94 -6.23 -23.25 17.50
C LYS A 94 -7.21 -22.15 17.14
N TYR A 95 -6.80 -20.88 17.23
CA TYR A 95 -7.64 -19.73 16.97
C TYR A 95 -6.96 -18.74 16.03
N VAL A 96 -7.77 -18.06 15.24
CA VAL A 96 -7.41 -16.78 14.58
C VAL A 96 -8.18 -15.68 15.25
N VAL A 97 -7.49 -14.61 15.61
CA VAL A 97 -8.07 -13.35 16.07
C VAL A 97 -7.87 -12.32 14.99
N TYR A 98 -8.87 -11.48 14.73
CA TYR A 98 -8.84 -10.43 13.72
C TYR A 98 -9.74 -9.27 14.12
N VAL A 99 -9.59 -8.15 13.47
CA VAL A 99 -10.49 -6.99 13.56
C VAL A 99 -11.33 -6.94 12.29
N ARG A 100 -12.60 -6.61 12.42
CA ARG A 100 -13.47 -6.32 11.28
C ARG A 100 -14.06 -4.94 11.41
N GLY A 101 -13.97 -4.16 10.33
CA GLY A 101 -14.46 -2.77 10.29
C GLY A 101 -13.45 -1.73 10.78
N GLY A 102 -12.16 -2.09 10.88
CA GLY A 102 -11.05 -1.18 11.22
C GLY A 102 -10.01 -1.09 10.11
N ASP A 103 -9.02 -0.24 10.31
CA ASP A 103 -7.86 0.15 9.54
C ASP A 103 -8.08 1.21 8.46
N HIS A 104 -8.97 1.18 7.56
CA HIS A 104 -9.37 2.22 6.59
C HIS A 104 -8.26 2.96 5.82
N ASP A 105 -7.12 2.36 5.60
CA ASP A 105 -6.03 2.85 4.73
C ASP A 105 -5.86 4.38 4.73
N ALA A 106 -5.14 5.12 5.14
CA ALA A 106 -4.86 6.56 5.07
C ALA A 106 -6.05 7.54 5.31
N ASN A 107 -7.27 7.08 5.55
CA ASN A 107 -8.45 7.96 5.75
C ASN A 107 -8.58 8.44 7.21
N TRP A 108 -7.75 9.36 7.65
CA TRP A 108 -7.55 9.76 9.06
C TRP A 108 -8.21 11.05 9.49
N PRO A 109 -8.66 11.15 10.75
CA PRO A 109 -9.34 10.13 11.54
C PRO A 109 -10.81 10.05 11.14
N PRO A 110 -11.39 8.89 10.97
CA PRO A 110 -12.82 8.79 10.78
C PRO A 110 -13.50 9.17 12.10
N SER A 111 -14.50 10.02 12.04
CA SER A 111 -15.41 10.22 13.16
C SER A 111 -16.33 9.02 13.38
N PHE A 112 -16.55 8.25 12.32
CA PHE A 112 -17.31 7.00 12.29
C PHE A 112 -16.57 5.97 11.42
N PRO A 113 -16.78 4.65 11.66
CA PRO A 113 -16.33 3.64 10.70
C PRO A 113 -16.89 3.93 9.31
N PRO A 114 -16.10 3.84 8.24
CA PRO A 114 -16.57 4.01 6.87
C PRO A 114 -17.74 3.08 6.56
N ASP A 115 -18.74 3.61 5.87
CA ASP A 115 -19.92 2.84 5.45
C ASP A 115 -20.26 3.12 3.98
N PRO A 116 -19.48 2.58 3.04
CA PRO A 116 -19.70 2.82 1.62
C PRO A 116 -20.99 2.18 1.08
N THR A 117 -21.68 1.40 1.90
CA THR A 117 -23.01 0.85 1.59
C THR A 117 -24.17 1.69 2.11
N ALA A 118 -23.86 2.78 2.82
CA ALA A 118 -24.83 3.72 3.38
C ALA A 118 -25.88 3.03 4.26
N ASN A 119 -25.47 2.16 5.15
CA ASN A 119 -26.37 1.47 6.06
C ASN A 119 -27.01 2.45 7.06
N PRO A 120 -28.31 2.33 7.36
CA PRO A 120 -28.93 3.15 8.40
C PRO A 120 -28.36 2.94 9.81
N ILE A 121 -27.74 1.79 10.04
CA ILE A 121 -26.99 1.46 11.26
C ILE A 121 -25.52 1.34 10.85
N PRO A 122 -24.66 2.24 11.31
CA PRO A 122 -23.26 2.23 10.91
C PRO A 122 -22.57 0.94 11.36
N PRO A 123 -21.59 0.45 10.59
CA PRO A 123 -20.77 -0.67 11.00
C PRO A 123 -20.00 -0.36 12.27
N GLN A 124 -19.51 -1.39 12.93
CA GLN A 124 -18.72 -1.27 14.15
C GLN A 124 -17.37 -1.93 13.94
N GLU A 125 -16.34 -1.29 14.44
CA GLU A 125 -15.01 -1.88 14.54
C GLU A 125 -14.98 -2.85 15.71
N GLN A 126 -14.73 -4.12 15.42
CA GLN A 126 -14.84 -5.19 16.41
C GLN A 126 -13.69 -6.20 16.33
N VAL A 127 -13.22 -6.62 17.50
CA VAL A 127 -12.30 -7.75 17.64
C VAL A 127 -13.07 -9.06 17.61
N TRP A 128 -12.68 -9.97 16.74
CA TRP A 128 -13.29 -11.27 16.54
C TRP A 128 -12.29 -12.41 16.80
N SER A 129 -12.81 -13.55 17.17
CA SER A 129 -12.05 -14.80 17.27
C SER A 129 -12.80 -15.93 16.56
N VAL A 130 -12.05 -16.77 15.84
CA VAL A 130 -12.60 -17.96 15.17
C VAL A 130 -11.72 -19.17 15.43
N PRO A 131 -12.30 -20.35 15.84
CA PRO A 131 -11.53 -21.56 15.99
C PRO A 131 -11.08 -22.12 14.64
N LEU A 132 -9.81 -22.53 14.58
CA LEU A 132 -9.20 -23.13 13.39
C LEU A 132 -9.51 -24.61 13.22
N GLN A 133 -10.15 -25.24 14.19
CA GLN A 133 -10.54 -26.65 14.13
C GLN A 133 -12.05 -26.79 14.37
N GLY A 134 -12.64 -27.79 13.71
CA GLY A 134 -14.08 -28.04 13.83
C GLY A 134 -14.95 -27.11 13.00
N THR A 135 -16.21 -26.96 13.40
CA THR A 135 -17.25 -26.15 12.75
C THR A 135 -17.61 -24.91 13.57
N GLY A 136 -16.71 -24.46 14.44
CA GLY A 136 -16.97 -23.31 15.32
C GLY A 136 -17.13 -22.01 14.47
N LYS A 137 -18.08 -21.17 14.90
CA LYS A 137 -18.33 -19.86 14.27
C LYS A 137 -17.44 -18.80 14.89
N ALA A 138 -17.18 -17.75 14.14
CA ALA A 138 -16.54 -16.54 14.65
C ALA A 138 -17.39 -15.92 15.77
N VAL A 139 -16.74 -15.45 16.82
CA VAL A 139 -17.35 -14.79 17.99
C VAL A 139 -16.76 -13.40 18.15
N ALA A 140 -17.61 -12.37 18.32
CA ALA A 140 -17.15 -11.05 18.70
C ALA A 140 -16.68 -11.06 20.16
N LEU A 141 -15.48 -10.57 20.39
CA LEU A 141 -14.87 -10.44 21.72
C LEU A 141 -15.19 -9.08 22.35
N GLY A 142 -15.28 -8.03 21.56
CA GLY A 142 -15.61 -6.67 21.98
C GLY A 142 -15.43 -5.66 20.87
N ASP A 143 -15.94 -4.44 21.09
CA ASP A 143 -15.80 -3.31 20.19
C ASP A 143 -14.43 -2.64 20.42
N GLY A 144 -13.62 -2.55 19.38
CA GLY A 144 -12.26 -2.02 19.46
C GLY A 144 -11.29 -2.67 18.48
N ASP A 145 -9.98 -2.38 18.67
CA ASP A 145 -8.90 -2.74 17.75
C ASP A 145 -7.62 -3.18 18.48
N ALA A 146 -6.54 -3.40 17.71
CA ALA A 146 -5.20 -3.75 18.16
C ALA A 146 -5.13 -4.97 19.10
N PRO A 147 -5.70 -6.13 18.72
CA PRO A 147 -5.74 -7.31 19.59
C PRO A 147 -4.36 -7.88 19.84
N ALA A 148 -4.11 -8.34 21.08
CA ALA A 148 -2.91 -9.04 21.50
C ALA A 148 -3.28 -10.34 22.22
N ILE A 149 -2.92 -11.48 21.61
CA ILE A 149 -3.18 -12.81 22.19
C ILE A 149 -2.15 -13.10 23.30
N SER A 150 -2.61 -13.50 24.48
CA SER A 150 -1.71 -13.87 25.58
C SER A 150 -0.95 -15.17 25.27
N PRO A 151 0.28 -15.36 25.78
CA PRO A 151 1.10 -16.55 25.50
C PRO A 151 0.47 -17.88 25.95
N ASP A 152 -0.44 -17.85 26.94
CA ASP A 152 -1.20 -19.02 27.37
C ASP A 152 -2.38 -19.37 26.45
N ASN A 153 -2.61 -18.58 25.38
CA ASN A 153 -3.69 -18.73 24.39
C ASN A 153 -5.11 -18.63 24.98
N ARG A 154 -5.27 -17.98 26.12
CA ARG A 154 -6.58 -17.90 26.81
C ARG A 154 -7.23 -16.53 26.71
N ARG A 155 -6.43 -15.48 26.62
CA ARG A 155 -6.91 -14.09 26.66
C ARG A 155 -6.50 -13.34 25.39
N VAL A 156 -7.36 -12.42 25.00
CA VAL A 156 -7.08 -11.41 23.98
C VAL A 156 -7.22 -10.05 24.66
N ALA A 157 -6.13 -9.30 24.78
CA ALA A 157 -6.18 -7.90 25.15
C ALA A 157 -6.44 -7.07 23.89
N PHE A 158 -7.16 -5.97 24.00
CA PHE A 158 -7.44 -5.05 22.89
C PHE A 158 -7.77 -3.66 23.41
N ILE A 159 -7.70 -2.68 22.53
CA ILE A 159 -8.03 -1.29 22.83
C ILE A 159 -9.49 -1.07 22.46
N ALA A 160 -10.31 -0.74 23.43
CA ALA A 160 -11.72 -0.51 23.24
C ALA A 160 -11.98 0.91 22.73
N GLN A 161 -13.18 1.15 22.19
CA GLN A 161 -13.58 2.47 21.68
C GLN A 161 -13.53 3.58 22.76
N ASP A 162 -13.68 3.22 24.07
CA ASP A 162 -13.53 4.16 25.21
C ASP A 162 -12.04 4.42 25.56
N GLN A 163 -11.11 4.00 24.71
CA GLN A 163 -9.66 4.07 24.87
C GLN A 163 -9.12 3.29 26.08
N SER A 164 -9.93 2.49 26.77
CA SER A 164 -9.42 1.58 27.79
C SER A 164 -8.86 0.29 27.18
N VAL A 165 -7.81 -0.26 27.78
CA VAL A 165 -7.37 -1.60 27.44
C VAL A 165 -8.27 -2.60 28.13
N GLN A 166 -8.91 -3.47 27.34
CA GLN A 166 -9.80 -4.53 27.78
C GLN A 166 -9.24 -5.89 27.43
N TRP A 167 -9.82 -6.94 28.00
CA TRP A 167 -9.52 -8.32 27.62
C TRP A 167 -10.80 -9.16 27.61
N ALA A 168 -10.81 -10.17 26.74
CA ALA A 168 -11.82 -11.21 26.71
C ALA A 168 -11.16 -12.59 26.60
N SER A 169 -11.88 -13.67 26.93
CA SER A 169 -11.38 -15.01 26.62
C SER A 169 -11.38 -15.23 25.10
N ILE A 170 -10.35 -15.90 24.59
CA ILE A 170 -10.19 -16.12 23.14
C ILE A 170 -11.35 -16.94 22.54
N ASP A 171 -12.01 -17.78 23.33
CA ASP A 171 -13.18 -18.56 22.93
C ASP A 171 -14.52 -17.82 23.12
N GLY A 172 -14.50 -16.58 23.59
CA GLY A 172 -15.67 -15.75 23.85
C GLY A 172 -16.51 -16.17 25.08
N SER A 173 -16.05 -17.11 25.88
CA SER A 173 -16.76 -17.58 27.09
C SER A 173 -16.77 -16.54 28.22
N VAL A 174 -15.76 -15.67 28.27
CA VAL A 174 -15.70 -14.51 29.15
C VAL A 174 -15.77 -13.25 28.28
N LYS A 175 -16.77 -12.41 28.56
CA LYS A 175 -16.97 -11.13 27.84
C LYS A 175 -15.89 -10.13 28.19
N ALA A 176 -15.76 -9.08 27.36
CA ALA A 176 -14.80 -8.00 27.54
C ALA A 176 -14.89 -7.39 28.94
N ASN A 177 -13.74 -7.26 29.58
CA ASN A 177 -13.57 -6.66 30.88
C ASN A 177 -12.38 -5.69 30.85
N LYS A 178 -12.50 -4.56 31.53
CA LYS A 178 -11.43 -3.57 31.63
C LYS A 178 -10.20 -4.17 32.32
N LEU A 179 -9.05 -4.06 31.67
CA LEU A 179 -7.76 -4.44 32.20
C LEU A 179 -7.14 -3.27 32.95
N PHE A 180 -7.00 -2.14 32.28
CA PHE A 180 -6.57 -0.88 32.85
C PHE A 180 -7.06 0.31 31.98
N PHE A 181 -6.83 1.52 32.46
CA PHE A 181 -6.99 2.78 31.75
C PHE A 181 -5.71 3.58 31.94
N ASP A 182 -5.27 4.25 30.88
CA ASP A 182 -4.17 5.21 30.88
C ASP A 182 -4.67 6.59 30.39
N GLU A 183 -3.90 7.64 30.71
CA GLU A 183 -4.22 9.02 30.29
C GLU A 183 -3.87 9.30 28.80
N GLY A 184 -3.16 8.38 28.14
CA GLY A 184 -2.78 8.46 26.72
C GLY A 184 -3.74 7.74 25.81
N GLN A 185 -3.47 7.85 24.50
CA GLN A 185 -4.01 6.91 23.51
C GLN A 185 -3.07 5.72 23.44
N ASP A 186 -3.57 4.56 23.84
CA ASP A 186 -2.79 3.35 23.89
C ASP A 186 -2.66 2.71 22.51
N SER A 187 -1.51 2.07 22.25
CA SER A 187 -1.26 1.30 21.02
C SER A 187 -0.19 0.22 21.24
N ASP A 188 0.07 -0.60 20.21
CA ASP A 188 1.12 -1.62 20.15
C ASP A 188 1.21 -2.51 21.40
N LEU A 189 0.09 -3.15 21.77
CA LEU A 189 -0.02 -4.03 22.92
C LEU A 189 0.86 -5.28 22.75
N GLN A 190 1.77 -5.55 23.70
CA GLN A 190 2.71 -6.67 23.65
C GLN A 190 2.75 -7.42 24.99
N TRP A 191 2.27 -8.66 25.04
CA TRP A 191 2.40 -9.51 26.20
C TRP A 191 3.87 -9.89 26.44
N SER A 192 4.29 -9.91 27.71
CA SER A 192 5.57 -10.54 28.07
C SER A 192 5.57 -12.03 27.71
N PRO A 193 6.73 -12.66 27.43
CA PRO A 193 6.80 -14.07 27.06
C PRO A 193 6.13 -15.04 28.03
N ASP A 194 6.09 -14.71 29.31
CA ASP A 194 5.42 -15.47 30.36
C ASP A 194 3.97 -15.07 30.61
N GLY A 195 3.44 -14.06 29.93
CA GLY A 195 2.08 -13.55 30.07
C GLY A 195 1.79 -12.81 31.39
N SER A 196 2.80 -12.50 32.19
CA SER A 196 2.65 -11.82 33.49
C SER A 196 2.53 -10.30 33.39
N ALA A 197 2.88 -9.71 32.23
CA ALA A 197 2.85 -8.28 31.99
C ALA A 197 2.43 -7.96 30.56
N LEU A 198 1.92 -6.75 30.34
CA LEU A 198 1.58 -6.22 29.03
C LEU A 198 2.32 -4.89 28.84
N ALA A 199 3.17 -4.81 27.83
CA ALA A 199 3.77 -3.55 27.39
C ALA A 199 2.85 -2.86 26.37
N PHE A 200 2.88 -1.53 26.34
CA PHE A 200 2.08 -0.73 25.42
C PHE A 200 2.75 0.62 25.16
N VAL A 201 2.37 1.29 24.10
CA VAL A 201 2.69 2.68 23.84
C VAL A 201 1.56 3.55 24.38
N SER A 202 1.88 4.55 25.19
CA SER A 202 0.94 5.58 25.68
C SER A 202 1.26 6.88 24.98
N THR A 203 0.49 7.23 23.94
CA THR A 203 0.67 8.45 23.15
C THR A 203 -0.04 9.62 23.82
N ARG A 204 0.69 10.70 24.01
CA ARG A 204 0.20 12.01 24.48
C ARG A 204 0.17 12.97 23.29
N THR A 205 -0.25 14.20 23.50
CA THR A 205 -0.36 15.19 22.40
C THR A 205 0.95 15.43 21.66
N ASP A 206 2.09 15.42 22.36
CA ASP A 206 3.41 15.85 21.86
C ASP A 206 4.55 14.86 22.16
N HIS A 207 4.27 13.80 22.90
CA HIS A 207 5.24 12.76 23.28
C HIS A 207 4.54 11.42 23.51
N SER A 208 5.31 10.35 23.72
CA SER A 208 4.77 9.04 24.09
C SER A 208 5.72 8.31 25.05
N PHE A 209 5.17 7.32 25.76
CA PHE A 209 5.91 6.48 26.69
C PHE A 209 5.69 5.00 26.41
N ILE A 210 6.68 4.17 26.75
CA ILE A 210 6.44 2.73 26.88
C ILE A 210 5.94 2.45 28.29
N GLY A 211 4.68 2.02 28.40
CA GLY A 211 4.05 1.59 29.62
C GLY A 211 4.13 0.08 29.82
N VAL A 212 4.12 -0.35 31.08
CA VAL A 212 4.05 -1.77 31.47
C VAL A 212 2.95 -1.95 32.53
N TYR A 213 1.93 -2.69 32.16
CA TYR A 213 0.84 -3.15 33.05
C TYR A 213 1.16 -4.53 33.64
N ARG A 214 0.86 -4.73 34.94
CA ARG A 214 1.03 -6.04 35.61
C ARG A 214 -0.24 -6.55 36.28
N SER A 215 -0.92 -5.68 37.02
CA SER A 215 -2.18 -6.01 37.69
C SER A 215 -2.96 -4.74 38.02
N GLN A 216 -4.24 -4.90 38.30
CA GLN A 216 -5.12 -3.80 38.72
C GLN A 216 -4.73 -3.14 40.07
N THR A 217 -3.85 -3.78 40.84
CA THR A 217 -3.39 -3.28 42.13
C THR A 217 -1.96 -2.73 42.10
N THR A 218 -1.31 -2.82 40.93
CA THR A 218 0.06 -2.31 40.73
C THR A 218 0.01 -1.10 39.80
N PRO A 219 0.56 0.05 40.18
CA PRO A 219 0.64 1.20 39.27
C PRO A 219 1.34 0.86 37.97
N LEU A 220 0.92 1.51 36.89
CA LEU A 220 1.60 1.42 35.61
C LEU A 220 3.05 1.89 35.76
N LEU A 221 3.97 1.16 35.14
CA LEU A 221 5.39 1.51 35.09
C LEU A 221 5.70 2.10 33.72
N PHE A 222 6.29 3.30 33.68
CA PHE A 222 6.78 3.89 32.42
C PHE A 222 8.30 3.78 32.34
N LEU A 223 8.82 3.39 31.17
CA LEU A 223 10.26 3.19 30.96
C LEU A 223 10.96 4.51 30.70
N ALA A 224 11.81 4.96 31.63
CA ALA A 224 12.64 6.18 31.51
C ALA A 224 11.89 7.33 30.79
N PRO A 225 10.75 7.82 31.32
CA PRO A 225 9.89 8.80 30.66
C PRO A 225 10.66 10.10 30.40
N THR A 226 10.46 10.67 29.21
CA THR A 226 11.09 11.91 28.76
C THR A 226 10.10 12.71 27.91
N THR A 227 10.54 13.85 27.37
CA THR A 227 9.79 14.67 26.41
C THR A 227 9.82 14.10 24.98
N ASN A 228 10.34 12.90 24.78
CA ASN A 228 10.46 12.25 23.47
C ASN A 228 9.25 11.38 23.14
N GLN A 229 9.21 10.88 21.92
CA GLN A 229 8.26 9.85 21.50
C GLN A 229 8.92 8.48 21.59
N ASP A 230 8.29 7.56 22.30
CA ASP A 230 8.70 6.16 22.42
C ASP A 230 7.71 5.27 21.68
N LEU A 231 8.21 4.34 20.84
CA LEU A 231 7.45 3.51 19.92
C LEU A 231 7.97 2.07 19.92
N GLU A 232 7.18 1.14 19.41
CA GLU A 232 7.55 -0.25 19.11
C GLU A 232 8.20 -1.02 20.27
N PRO A 233 7.51 -1.22 21.39
CA PRO A 233 8.04 -2.04 22.48
C PRO A 233 8.20 -3.50 22.04
N ARG A 234 9.39 -4.07 22.29
CA ARG A 234 9.68 -5.49 21.97
C ARG A 234 10.35 -6.16 23.17
N TRP A 235 9.68 -7.15 23.72
CA TRP A 235 10.20 -7.90 24.86
C TRP A 235 11.46 -8.69 24.52
N SER A 236 12.39 -8.73 25.48
CA SER A 236 13.46 -9.73 25.45
C SER A 236 12.89 -11.15 25.57
N PRO A 237 13.55 -12.17 25.01
CA PRO A 237 13.04 -13.56 25.10
C PRO A 237 12.86 -14.08 26.54
N ASP A 238 13.59 -13.53 27.50
CA ASP A 238 13.48 -13.87 28.92
C ASP A 238 12.47 -13.00 29.69
N GLY A 239 11.85 -12.01 29.04
CA GLY A 239 10.86 -11.12 29.64
C GLY A 239 11.43 -10.09 30.64
N SER A 240 12.75 -9.97 30.77
CA SER A 240 13.38 -9.06 31.75
C SER A 240 13.51 -7.63 31.25
N HIS A 241 13.56 -7.43 29.93
CA HIS A 241 13.80 -6.13 29.30
C HIS A 241 12.83 -5.89 28.14
N ILE A 242 12.71 -4.60 27.76
CA ILE A 242 11.96 -4.17 26.57
C ILE A 242 12.86 -3.26 25.74
N ALA A 243 13.07 -3.62 24.46
CA ALA A 243 13.64 -2.71 23.48
C ALA A 243 12.55 -1.82 22.88
N TYR A 244 12.89 -0.57 22.57
CA TYR A 244 11.95 0.35 21.94
C TYR A 244 12.69 1.44 21.16
N LEU A 245 11.98 2.09 20.25
CA LEU A 245 12.46 3.22 19.47
C LEU A 245 12.18 4.52 20.23
N ARG A 246 13.08 5.49 20.12
CA ARG A 246 12.91 6.84 20.68
C ARG A 246 13.26 7.90 19.65
N LEU A 247 12.32 8.80 19.41
CA LEU A 247 12.40 9.94 18.51
C LEU A 247 12.23 11.24 19.33
N PRO A 248 12.63 12.41 18.80
CA PRO A 248 12.29 13.69 19.41
C PRO A 248 10.78 13.84 19.58
N GLY A 249 10.35 14.45 20.70
CA GLY A 249 8.97 14.86 20.89
C GLY A 249 8.55 15.95 19.90
N GLN A 250 7.27 16.12 19.73
CA GLN A 250 6.70 17.17 18.89
C GLN A 250 6.75 18.52 19.62
N GLY A 251 6.83 19.61 18.84
CA GLY A 251 7.03 20.96 19.37
C GLY A 251 8.49 21.39 19.33
N GLY A 252 8.78 22.67 19.50
CA GLY A 252 10.14 23.19 19.55
C GLY A 252 10.38 24.44 18.70
N PRO A 253 11.59 24.62 18.14
CA PRO A 253 11.98 25.82 17.40
C PRO A 253 11.14 26.01 16.14
N PRO A 254 11.18 27.20 15.50
CA PRO A 254 10.50 27.44 14.25
C PRO A 254 10.83 26.38 13.21
N MET A 255 9.82 25.92 12.48
CA MET A 255 10.03 25.02 11.34
C MET A 255 10.80 25.73 10.22
N PRO A 256 11.54 24.98 9.37
CA PRO A 256 12.15 25.55 8.18
C PRO A 256 11.09 26.16 7.26
N ASP A 257 11.52 26.97 6.27
CA ASP A 257 10.65 27.72 5.36
C ASP A 257 9.70 26.84 4.52
N PHE A 258 9.92 25.54 4.48
CA PHE A 258 9.05 24.59 3.78
C PHE A 258 8.75 23.40 4.65
N LEU A 259 7.48 23.17 4.96
CA LEU A 259 6.98 21.97 5.66
C LEU A 259 7.40 20.66 4.98
N TRP A 260 7.58 20.73 3.68
CA TRP A 260 7.89 19.61 2.81
C TRP A 260 9.39 19.44 2.53
N THR A 261 10.24 20.26 3.12
CA THR A 261 11.68 19.98 3.08
C THR A 261 11.99 18.87 4.07
N SER A 262 12.70 17.87 3.60
CA SER A 262 13.18 16.78 4.44
C SER A 262 14.01 17.36 5.58
N THR A 263 13.45 17.36 6.78
CA THR A 263 14.16 17.66 8.02
C THR A 263 14.54 16.35 8.68
N LEU A 264 15.81 16.20 9.04
CA LEU A 264 16.29 15.01 9.74
C LEU A 264 15.47 14.79 11.01
N LEU A 265 14.83 13.62 11.12
CA LEU A 265 14.19 13.11 12.31
C LEU A 265 15.13 12.06 12.95
N PRO A 266 16.05 12.45 13.84
CA PRO A 266 16.99 11.53 14.44
C PRO A 266 16.26 10.54 15.34
N TRP A 267 16.74 9.32 15.41
CA TRP A 267 16.11 8.28 16.23
C TRP A 267 17.13 7.38 16.90
N SER A 268 16.68 6.59 17.85
CA SER A 268 17.56 5.75 18.65
C SER A 268 16.83 4.52 19.18
N ILE A 269 17.58 3.46 19.48
CA ILE A 269 17.09 2.24 20.11
C ILE A 269 17.51 2.25 21.58
N TRP A 270 16.54 2.00 22.45
CA TRP A 270 16.72 1.91 23.89
C TRP A 270 16.35 0.53 24.40
N VAL A 271 16.95 0.13 25.51
CA VAL A 271 16.61 -1.09 26.25
C VAL A 271 16.31 -0.72 27.68
N GLY A 272 15.08 -0.98 28.12
CA GLY A 272 14.59 -0.71 29.47
C GLY A 272 14.46 -1.99 30.30
N ASP A 273 14.81 -1.90 31.56
CA ASP A 273 14.51 -2.94 32.57
C ASP A 273 13.02 -2.92 32.88
N ALA A 274 12.32 -3.99 32.54
CA ALA A 274 10.87 -4.06 32.65
C ALA A 274 10.38 -4.00 34.11
N ARG A 275 11.22 -4.24 35.10
CA ARG A 275 10.86 -4.24 36.52
C ARG A 275 11.08 -2.88 37.20
N THR A 276 12.17 -2.18 36.83
CA THR A 276 12.59 -0.92 37.49
C THR A 276 12.23 0.32 36.71
N GLY A 277 12.00 0.20 35.41
CA GLY A 277 11.75 1.31 34.49
C GLY A 277 12.99 2.03 33.99
N GLY A 278 14.19 1.70 34.52
CA GLY A 278 15.44 2.30 34.03
C GLY A 278 15.77 1.84 32.60
N ALA A 279 16.30 2.73 31.75
CA ALA A 279 16.62 2.39 30.38
C ALA A 279 17.96 2.96 29.92
N THR A 280 18.59 2.31 28.94
CA THR A 280 19.86 2.69 28.35
C THR A 280 19.75 2.74 26.84
N ARG A 281 20.33 3.78 26.21
CA ARG A 281 20.44 3.87 24.76
C ARG A 281 21.51 2.91 24.24
N VAL A 282 21.13 2.01 23.33
CA VAL A 282 22.03 0.99 22.77
C VAL A 282 22.50 1.32 21.36
N TRP A 283 21.74 2.17 20.64
CA TRP A 283 22.11 2.65 19.31
C TRP A 283 21.45 4.02 19.03
N ALA A 284 22.04 4.78 18.11
CA ALA A 284 21.46 6.02 17.59
C ALA A 284 21.79 6.17 16.10
N SER A 285 20.87 6.78 15.35
CA SER A 285 21.05 7.13 13.95
C SER A 285 22.17 8.18 13.78
N GLY A 286 22.70 8.28 12.56
CA GLY A 286 23.64 9.32 12.17
C GLY A 286 22.97 10.69 12.04
N ALA A 287 23.65 11.61 11.35
CA ALA A 287 23.22 13.02 11.22
C ALA A 287 22.94 13.44 9.77
N SER A 288 22.87 12.51 8.82
CA SER A 288 22.50 12.77 7.44
C SER A 288 21.02 12.45 7.22
N LEU A 289 20.42 13.01 6.15
CA LEU A 289 19.02 12.70 5.78
C LEU A 289 18.79 11.20 5.48
N ARG A 290 19.84 10.46 5.13
CA ARG A 290 19.76 8.99 4.95
C ARG A 290 19.64 8.25 6.27
N ASP A 291 20.01 8.89 7.38
CA ASP A 291 19.89 8.36 8.73
C ASP A 291 18.52 8.67 9.38
N ASP A 292 17.61 9.30 8.62
CA ASP A 292 16.29 9.68 9.07
C ASP A 292 15.48 8.48 9.55
N PHE A 293 14.51 8.73 10.42
CA PHE A 293 13.54 7.70 10.80
C PHE A 293 12.78 7.21 9.58
N PRO A 294 12.75 5.88 9.32
CA PRO A 294 12.16 5.34 8.10
C PRO A 294 10.62 5.32 8.19
N ALA A 295 9.98 6.49 8.21
CA ALA A 295 8.53 6.62 8.37
C ALA A 295 7.71 5.91 7.27
N ASP A 296 8.25 5.84 6.03
CA ASP A 296 7.61 5.16 4.90
C ASP A 296 7.88 3.64 4.86
N PHE A 297 8.71 3.13 5.76
CA PHE A 297 9.06 1.72 5.86
C PHE A 297 8.94 1.30 7.33
N ASP A 298 8.32 0.16 7.59
CA ASP A 298 8.30 -0.42 8.94
C ASP A 298 9.75 -0.51 9.48
N PRO A 299 10.10 0.22 10.56
CA PRO A 299 11.42 0.11 11.19
C PRO A 299 11.74 -1.32 11.61
N SER A 300 10.72 -2.17 11.75
CA SER A 300 10.83 -3.61 11.96
C SER A 300 11.69 -3.99 13.16
N LEU A 301 11.62 -3.22 14.26
CA LEU A 301 12.37 -3.54 15.46
C LEU A 301 11.99 -4.94 15.97
N ARG A 302 12.98 -5.83 16.13
CA ARG A 302 12.78 -7.18 16.63
C ARG A 302 13.88 -7.56 17.63
N TRP A 303 13.50 -8.23 18.70
CA TRP A 303 14.45 -8.89 19.59
C TRP A 303 14.55 -10.37 19.20
N THR A 304 15.68 -10.78 18.69
CA THR A 304 15.87 -12.15 18.16
C THR A 304 16.39 -13.10 19.25
N SER A 305 16.14 -14.41 19.06
CA SER A 305 16.69 -15.45 19.96
C SER A 305 18.22 -15.53 19.96
N ALA A 306 18.87 -14.95 18.95
CA ALA A 306 20.31 -14.80 18.89
C ALA A 306 20.85 -13.64 19.76
N ASN A 307 20.00 -13.03 20.58
CA ASN A 307 20.25 -11.87 21.39
C ASN A 307 20.80 -10.69 20.56
N ARG A 308 20.07 -10.34 19.51
CA ARG A 308 20.31 -9.17 18.66
C ARG A 308 19.01 -8.39 18.49
N LEU A 309 19.12 -7.09 18.46
CA LEU A 309 18.06 -6.19 18.00
C LEU A 309 18.27 -5.97 16.51
N THR A 310 17.28 -6.28 15.69
CA THR A 310 17.30 -6.03 14.26
C THR A 310 16.33 -4.91 13.91
N PHE A 311 16.66 -4.11 12.92
CA PHE A 311 15.88 -2.95 12.50
C PHE A 311 16.19 -2.58 11.04
N THR A 312 15.32 -1.77 10.42
CA THR A 312 15.51 -1.21 9.07
C THR A 312 16.08 0.22 9.18
N SER A 313 17.02 0.56 8.31
CA SER A 313 17.57 1.91 8.19
C SER A 313 18.08 2.15 6.76
N SER A 314 18.02 3.40 6.30
CA SER A 314 18.55 3.83 4.99
C SER A 314 19.95 4.46 5.07
N ALA A 315 20.66 4.29 6.16
CA ALA A 315 21.94 4.95 6.46
C ALA A 315 23.02 4.78 5.35
N ASP A 316 23.00 3.69 4.62
CA ASP A 316 23.93 3.42 3.49
C ASP A 316 23.36 3.83 2.11
N GLY A 317 22.19 4.48 2.09
CA GLY A 317 21.50 4.97 0.88
C GLY A 317 20.40 4.04 0.36
N TRP A 318 20.10 2.93 1.07
CA TRP A 318 19.04 1.99 0.75
C TRP A 318 18.35 1.50 2.04
N PRO A 319 17.04 1.23 2.02
CA PRO A 319 16.38 0.54 3.12
C PRO A 319 16.97 -0.85 3.31
N HIS A 320 17.77 -1.04 4.34
CA HIS A 320 18.46 -2.30 4.64
C HIS A 320 18.24 -2.74 6.09
N LEU A 321 18.45 -4.05 6.33
CA LEU A 321 18.42 -4.65 7.66
C LEU A 321 19.75 -4.46 8.37
N TYR A 322 19.67 -4.05 9.62
CA TYR A 322 20.80 -3.91 10.53
C TYR A 322 20.59 -4.75 11.79
N ALA A 323 21.65 -5.04 12.51
CA ALA A 323 21.60 -5.70 13.81
C ALA A 323 22.55 -5.04 14.79
N VAL A 324 22.09 -4.82 16.04
CA VAL A 324 22.90 -4.30 17.15
C VAL A 324 22.78 -5.20 18.37
N SER A 325 23.78 -5.18 19.27
CA SER A 325 23.67 -5.86 20.57
C SER A 325 22.70 -5.12 21.49
N PRO A 326 21.87 -5.80 22.30
CA PRO A 326 21.07 -5.18 23.35
C PRO A 326 21.91 -4.45 24.43
N SER A 327 23.20 -4.75 24.52
CA SER A 327 24.16 -4.05 25.39
C SER A 327 24.84 -2.85 24.72
N GLY A 328 24.46 -2.55 23.49
CA GLY A 328 25.03 -1.44 22.72
C GLY A 328 26.20 -1.82 21.82
N GLY A 329 26.69 -0.82 21.07
CA GLY A 329 27.78 -0.93 20.14
C GLY A 329 27.41 -0.50 18.72
N SER A 330 28.30 -0.79 17.74
CA SER A 330 28.07 -0.49 16.34
C SER A 330 27.04 -1.45 15.74
N ALA A 331 26.09 -0.92 15.00
CA ALA A 331 25.16 -1.74 14.21
C ALA A 331 25.89 -2.40 13.03
N LYS A 332 25.58 -3.66 12.78
CA LYS A 332 26.09 -4.43 11.65
C LYS A 332 25.05 -4.41 10.53
N LEU A 333 25.45 -3.98 9.34
CA LEU A 333 24.66 -4.11 8.13
C LEU A 333 24.50 -5.58 7.77
N LEU A 334 23.27 -6.08 7.65
CA LEU A 334 22.96 -7.47 7.34
C LEU A 334 22.76 -7.72 5.84
N THR A 335 22.26 -6.73 5.10
CA THR A 335 21.82 -6.85 3.71
C THR A 335 22.49 -5.82 2.81
N PRO A 336 23.83 -5.83 2.64
CA PRO A 336 24.53 -4.84 1.83
C PRO A 336 24.24 -5.01 0.33
N GLY A 337 24.09 -3.91 -0.41
CA GLY A 337 23.91 -3.93 -1.86
C GLY A 337 23.20 -2.70 -2.42
N GLY A 338 23.02 -2.64 -3.74
CA GLY A 338 22.25 -1.59 -4.40
C GLY A 338 20.81 -2.03 -4.62
N PHE A 339 20.05 -2.26 -3.55
CA PHE A 339 18.65 -2.70 -3.55
C PHE A 339 17.97 -2.27 -2.25
N MET A 340 16.66 -2.32 -2.21
CA MET A 340 15.90 -2.08 -0.99
C MET A 340 15.32 -3.38 -0.43
N VAL A 341 15.21 -3.47 0.89
CA VAL A 341 14.45 -4.45 1.64
C VAL A 341 13.09 -3.86 1.98
N GLU A 342 12.03 -4.66 1.89
CA GLU A 342 10.68 -4.26 2.31
C GLU A 342 10.16 -5.20 3.43
N ASP A 343 9.21 -6.10 3.14
CA ASP A 343 8.61 -6.96 4.15
C ASP A 343 9.61 -7.90 4.79
N THR A 344 9.46 -8.11 6.09
CA THR A 344 10.34 -8.99 6.86
C THR A 344 9.58 -9.94 7.75
N ALA A 345 10.08 -11.18 7.90
CA ALA A 345 9.57 -12.15 8.86
C ALA A 345 10.71 -12.87 9.60
N LEU A 346 10.55 -13.03 10.91
CA LEU A 346 11.51 -13.79 11.70
C LEU A 346 11.18 -15.29 11.62
N SER A 347 12.19 -16.13 11.42
CA SER A 347 12.03 -17.58 11.48
C SER A 347 11.52 -18.05 12.86
N THR A 348 10.85 -19.18 12.91
CA THR A 348 10.29 -19.73 14.14
C THR A 348 11.35 -19.99 15.24
N ASP A 349 12.60 -20.23 14.86
CA ASP A 349 13.72 -20.36 15.79
C ASP A 349 14.37 -19.01 16.20
N GLY A 350 13.89 -17.88 15.62
CA GLY A 350 14.33 -16.53 15.91
C GLY A 350 15.77 -16.21 15.48
N ARG A 351 16.34 -16.92 14.50
CA ARG A 351 17.76 -16.76 14.06
C ARG A 351 17.94 -16.24 12.64
N THR A 352 16.91 -16.37 11.81
CA THR A 352 16.93 -15.97 10.40
C THR A 352 15.83 -14.96 10.14
N LEU A 353 16.15 -13.88 9.44
CA LEU A 353 15.14 -13.00 8.84
C LEU A 353 14.91 -13.42 7.39
N TYR A 354 13.66 -13.68 7.04
CA TYR A 354 13.19 -13.74 5.67
C TYR A 354 12.76 -12.33 5.25
N TYR A 355 13.06 -11.95 4.03
CA TYR A 355 12.70 -10.62 3.51
C TYR A 355 12.51 -10.67 2.00
N ASN A 356 11.77 -9.73 1.44
CA ASN A 356 11.75 -9.48 0.02
C ASN A 356 12.63 -8.27 -0.31
N ALA A 357 13.19 -8.29 -1.52
CA ALA A 357 14.04 -7.22 -2.02
C ALA A 357 13.94 -7.10 -3.54
N ASN A 358 14.16 -5.89 -4.08
CA ASN A 358 14.18 -5.61 -5.51
C ASN A 358 15.54 -5.90 -6.14
N THR A 359 16.03 -7.11 -5.93
CA THR A 359 17.30 -7.61 -6.47
C THR A 359 17.18 -9.10 -6.83
N GLY A 360 18.11 -9.61 -7.61
CA GLY A 360 18.18 -10.99 -8.02
C GLY A 360 19.26 -11.20 -9.08
N THR A 361 19.22 -12.35 -9.73
CA THR A 361 20.19 -12.76 -10.75
C THR A 361 19.69 -12.55 -12.18
N THR A 362 18.41 -12.15 -12.35
CA THR A 362 17.78 -11.98 -13.67
C THR A 362 17.77 -10.49 -14.07
N PRO A 363 18.12 -10.14 -15.31
CA PRO A 363 18.00 -8.75 -15.75
C PRO A 363 16.59 -8.18 -15.53
N GLY A 364 16.49 -7.00 -14.93
CA GLY A 364 15.22 -6.33 -14.61
C GLY A 364 14.65 -6.71 -13.25
N ASP A 365 15.37 -7.43 -12.39
CA ASP A 365 14.88 -7.79 -11.04
C ASP A 365 14.69 -6.58 -10.12
N PHE A 366 15.28 -5.42 -10.42
CA PHE A 366 14.99 -4.19 -9.70
C PHE A 366 13.53 -3.69 -9.86
N ASP A 367 12.80 -4.17 -10.89
CA ASP A 367 11.36 -3.96 -11.07
C ASP A 367 10.52 -5.17 -10.59
N ARG A 368 11.09 -6.02 -9.76
CA ARG A 368 10.46 -7.19 -9.13
C ARG A 368 10.81 -7.25 -7.65
N ARG A 369 10.29 -8.27 -6.98
CA ARG A 369 10.64 -8.60 -5.60
C ARG A 369 10.96 -10.08 -5.50
N HIS A 370 12.07 -10.42 -4.86
CA HIS A 370 12.43 -11.81 -4.59
C HIS A 370 12.68 -12.04 -3.11
N LEU A 371 12.42 -13.26 -2.65
CA LEU A 371 12.61 -13.64 -1.26
C LEU A 371 14.07 -14.05 -1.00
N PHE A 372 14.55 -13.59 0.14
CA PHE A 372 15.88 -13.90 0.68
C PHE A 372 15.75 -14.31 2.15
N ALA A 373 16.82 -14.93 2.63
CA ALA A 373 17.02 -15.21 4.05
C ALA A 373 18.39 -14.66 4.48
N VAL A 374 18.45 -14.04 5.66
CA VAL A 374 19.73 -13.61 6.27
C VAL A 374 19.83 -14.12 7.70
N ASP A 375 20.97 -14.75 8.03
CA ASP A 375 21.29 -15.12 9.41
C ASP A 375 21.67 -13.87 10.21
N VAL A 376 20.94 -13.58 11.30
CA VAL A 376 21.06 -12.32 12.05
C VAL A 376 22.41 -12.14 12.76
N ARG A 377 23.18 -13.20 12.98
CA ARG A 377 24.47 -13.15 13.65
C ARG A 377 25.63 -13.05 12.65
N THR A 378 25.58 -13.86 11.59
CA THR A 378 26.68 -13.96 10.62
C THR A 378 26.53 -12.99 9.45
N ALA A 379 25.31 -12.52 9.14
CA ALA A 379 24.92 -11.77 7.95
C ALA A 379 25.09 -12.61 6.65
N ARG A 380 24.99 -13.94 6.77
CA ARG A 380 25.01 -14.80 5.58
C ARG A 380 23.65 -14.72 4.90
N ILE A 381 23.65 -14.21 3.67
CA ILE A 381 22.45 -14.10 2.82
C ILE A 381 22.32 -15.35 1.96
N ARG A 382 21.08 -15.76 1.70
CA ARG A 382 20.69 -16.80 0.78
C ARG A 382 19.43 -16.40 0.01
N GLU A 383 19.48 -16.48 -1.31
CA GLU A 383 18.33 -16.31 -2.19
C GLU A 383 17.37 -17.51 -2.04
N ILE A 384 16.07 -17.23 -1.94
CA ILE A 384 15.00 -18.24 -1.78
C ILE A 384 14.23 -18.41 -3.09
N THR A 385 13.83 -17.30 -3.72
CA THR A 385 13.07 -17.28 -4.98
C THR A 385 13.82 -16.50 -6.05
N ARG A 386 13.46 -16.73 -7.31
CA ARG A 386 14.04 -16.07 -8.48
C ARG A 386 13.13 -16.18 -9.69
N GLY A 387 13.43 -15.44 -10.76
CA GLY A 387 12.78 -15.59 -12.05
C GLY A 387 11.92 -14.39 -12.45
N ALA A 388 10.81 -14.64 -13.14
CA ALA A 388 9.98 -13.57 -13.71
C ALA A 388 8.77 -13.18 -12.83
N SER A 389 8.71 -13.69 -11.61
CA SER A 389 7.68 -13.37 -10.63
C SER A 389 8.15 -12.31 -9.63
N SER A 390 7.21 -11.77 -8.87
CA SER A 390 7.48 -10.99 -7.66
C SER A 390 6.86 -11.70 -6.46
N GLU A 391 7.58 -11.70 -5.34
CA GLU A 391 7.19 -12.32 -4.08
C GLU A 391 7.28 -11.30 -2.94
N TRP A 392 6.28 -11.29 -2.05
CA TRP A 392 6.23 -10.38 -0.90
C TRP A 392 5.47 -10.96 0.28
N ALA A 393 5.39 -10.24 1.40
CA ALA A 393 4.74 -10.63 2.64
C ALA A 393 5.17 -12.03 3.11
N PRO A 394 6.49 -12.30 3.35
CA PRO A 394 6.93 -13.60 3.82
C PRO A 394 6.37 -13.93 5.20
N ALA A 395 5.94 -15.17 5.41
CA ALA A 395 5.52 -15.72 6.69
C ALA A 395 6.23 -17.05 6.96
N ALA A 396 6.86 -17.17 8.14
CA ALA A 396 7.72 -18.31 8.48
C ALA A 396 6.89 -19.51 8.91
N GLY A 397 6.80 -20.54 8.05
CA GLY A 397 6.13 -21.81 8.38
C GLY A 397 7.07 -22.91 8.86
N ASP A 398 6.50 -24.05 9.23
CA ASP A 398 7.28 -25.25 9.60
C ASP A 398 7.84 -25.92 8.34
N GLY A 399 9.13 -25.75 8.14
CA GLY A 399 9.85 -26.27 6.97
C GLY A 399 9.59 -25.50 5.66
N ILE A 400 8.70 -24.50 5.66
CA ILE A 400 8.33 -23.70 4.51
C ILE A 400 8.43 -22.20 4.81
N ILE A 401 8.38 -21.39 3.74
CA ILE A 401 8.05 -19.97 3.79
C ILE A 401 6.78 -19.80 2.97
N ALA A 402 5.76 -19.22 3.56
CA ALA A 402 4.57 -18.77 2.84
C ALA A 402 4.76 -17.31 2.41
N PHE A 403 4.17 -16.91 1.29
CA PHE A 403 4.28 -15.57 0.73
C PHE A 403 3.21 -15.34 -0.33
N VAL A 404 3.03 -14.12 -0.75
CA VAL A 404 2.20 -13.79 -1.91
C VAL A 404 3.10 -13.70 -3.14
N GLN A 405 2.64 -14.27 -4.27
CA GLN A 405 3.38 -14.29 -5.53
C GLN A 405 2.52 -13.82 -6.69
N ALA A 406 3.09 -13.01 -7.58
CA ALA A 406 2.48 -12.64 -8.83
C ALA A 406 3.48 -12.71 -10.00
N THR A 407 2.98 -12.79 -11.23
CA THR A 407 3.78 -12.63 -12.45
C THR A 407 3.19 -11.50 -13.30
N ALA A 408 3.71 -11.28 -14.49
CA ALA A 408 3.08 -10.33 -15.42
C ALA A 408 1.65 -10.73 -15.83
N LYS A 409 1.33 -12.02 -15.81
CA LYS A 409 0.04 -12.56 -16.30
C LYS A 409 -0.79 -13.27 -15.22
N GLN A 410 -0.20 -13.59 -14.09
CA GLN A 410 -0.89 -14.21 -12.96
C GLN A 410 -1.04 -13.17 -11.86
N PRO A 411 -2.27 -12.89 -11.41
CA PRO A 411 -2.51 -11.99 -10.28
C PRO A 411 -1.94 -12.56 -8.98
N PRO A 412 -1.94 -11.79 -7.88
CA PRO A 412 -1.44 -12.23 -6.59
C PRO A 412 -2.12 -13.51 -6.11
N LEU A 413 -1.33 -14.49 -5.71
CA LEU A 413 -1.78 -15.76 -5.10
C LEU A 413 -0.89 -16.11 -3.92
N VAL A 414 -1.46 -16.70 -2.88
CA VAL A 414 -0.68 -17.24 -1.77
C VAL A 414 0.09 -18.47 -2.23
N SER A 415 1.38 -18.46 -1.96
CA SER A 415 2.31 -19.52 -2.36
C SER A 415 3.16 -19.98 -1.19
N ILE A 416 3.68 -21.18 -1.27
CA ILE A 416 4.64 -21.75 -0.33
C ILE A 416 5.88 -22.25 -1.05
N VAL A 417 7.02 -22.16 -0.38
CA VAL A 417 8.29 -22.73 -0.85
C VAL A 417 9.01 -23.40 0.33
N PRO A 418 9.75 -24.51 0.13
CA PRO A 418 10.60 -25.06 1.18
C PRO A 418 11.57 -23.98 1.72
N LYS A 419 11.79 -23.93 3.04
CA LYS A 419 12.65 -22.91 3.67
C LYS A 419 14.07 -22.84 3.09
N ASN A 420 14.54 -23.90 2.45
CA ASN A 420 15.83 -23.97 1.79
C ASN A 420 15.81 -23.52 0.32
N GLY A 421 14.69 -23.04 -0.18
CA GLY A 421 14.45 -22.71 -1.59
C GLY A 421 13.90 -23.87 -2.38
N GLY A 422 13.44 -23.61 -3.59
CA GLY A 422 12.83 -24.60 -4.49
C GLY A 422 11.81 -23.94 -5.43
N MET A 423 10.95 -24.77 -6.05
CA MET A 423 9.85 -24.22 -6.85
C MET A 423 8.70 -23.80 -5.94
N PRO A 424 8.22 -22.55 -6.03
CA PRO A 424 7.00 -22.11 -5.39
C PRO A 424 5.77 -22.92 -5.83
N LYS A 425 4.86 -23.17 -4.89
CA LYS A 425 3.56 -23.80 -5.12
C LYS A 425 2.48 -22.83 -4.67
N ALA A 426 1.67 -22.31 -5.62
CA ALA A 426 0.44 -21.58 -5.27
C ALA A 426 -0.55 -22.54 -4.64
N ILE A 427 -1.14 -22.13 -3.50
CA ILE A 427 -2.06 -22.97 -2.72
C ILE A 427 -3.53 -22.63 -2.94
N ASP A 428 -3.84 -21.48 -3.51
CA ASP A 428 -5.19 -20.96 -3.76
C ASP A 428 -5.48 -20.72 -5.26
N ARG A 429 -4.72 -21.36 -6.14
CA ARG A 429 -4.86 -21.20 -7.60
C ARG A 429 -6.27 -21.55 -8.13
N ASP A 430 -6.95 -22.45 -7.49
CA ASP A 430 -8.32 -22.89 -7.82
C ASP A 430 -9.38 -21.81 -7.52
N ARG A 431 -9.00 -20.75 -6.82
CA ARG A 431 -9.85 -19.58 -6.57
C ARG A 431 -9.87 -18.58 -7.73
N LEU A 432 -8.89 -18.68 -8.64
CA LEU A 432 -8.87 -17.80 -9.80
C LEU A 432 -10.07 -18.11 -10.71
N PRO A 433 -10.91 -17.10 -11.05
CA PRO A 433 -12.07 -17.30 -11.92
C PRO A 433 -11.70 -17.90 -13.28
N ALA A 434 -12.54 -18.79 -13.80
CA ALA A 434 -12.28 -19.46 -15.08
C ALA A 434 -12.27 -18.51 -16.28
N ASP A 435 -12.93 -17.36 -16.16
CA ASP A 435 -12.98 -16.30 -17.16
C ASP A 435 -11.86 -15.24 -17.01
N PHE A 436 -10.99 -15.40 -16.02
CA PHE A 436 -9.83 -14.53 -15.89
C PHE A 436 -8.91 -14.63 -17.12
N PRO A 437 -8.57 -13.51 -17.80
CA PRO A 437 -7.99 -13.52 -19.14
C PRO A 437 -6.46 -13.77 -19.16
N GLN A 438 -5.94 -14.63 -18.30
CA GLN A 438 -4.50 -14.83 -18.06
C GLN A 438 -3.66 -15.00 -19.35
N SER A 439 -4.19 -15.77 -20.33
CA SER A 439 -3.48 -16.03 -21.60
C SER A 439 -3.37 -14.79 -22.50
N GLN A 440 -4.31 -13.85 -22.37
CA GLN A 440 -4.41 -12.66 -23.22
C GLN A 440 -3.56 -11.49 -22.71
N LEU A 441 -3.18 -11.49 -21.42
CA LEU A 441 -2.40 -10.41 -20.82
C LEU A 441 -1.01 -10.28 -21.46
N VAL A 442 -0.46 -9.07 -21.47
CA VAL A 442 0.88 -8.78 -22.00
C VAL A 442 1.95 -8.87 -20.92
N VAL A 443 3.20 -9.06 -21.31
CA VAL A 443 4.36 -8.95 -20.43
C VAL A 443 4.97 -7.56 -20.64
N PRO A 444 4.86 -6.64 -19.66
CA PRO A 444 5.46 -5.32 -19.80
C PRO A 444 6.98 -5.41 -19.77
N ARG A 445 7.62 -4.46 -20.42
CA ARG A 445 9.08 -4.33 -20.41
C ARG A 445 9.52 -3.07 -19.66
N SER A 446 10.57 -3.19 -18.86
CA SER A 446 11.22 -2.04 -18.21
C SER A 446 11.82 -1.09 -19.26
N VAL A 447 11.64 0.19 -19.05
CA VAL A 447 12.19 1.27 -19.90
C VAL A 447 12.79 2.37 -19.02
N THR A 448 13.73 3.12 -19.58
CA THR A 448 14.26 4.34 -18.98
C THR A 448 13.82 5.56 -19.77
N LEU A 449 13.52 6.62 -19.09
CA LEU A 449 13.03 7.88 -19.62
C LEU A 449 14.01 8.98 -19.26
N ARG A 450 14.19 9.97 -20.14
CA ARG A 450 15.01 11.15 -19.84
C ARG A 450 14.13 12.37 -19.73
N ALA A 451 14.08 12.96 -18.56
CA ALA A 451 13.44 14.24 -18.32
C ALA A 451 14.21 15.41 -18.95
N ALA A 452 13.57 16.57 -19.05
CA ALA A 452 14.19 17.76 -19.67
C ALA A 452 15.37 18.31 -18.85
N ASP A 453 15.35 18.14 -17.54
CA ASP A 453 16.42 18.51 -16.61
C ASP A 453 17.56 17.48 -16.54
N GLY A 454 17.47 16.40 -17.34
CA GLY A 454 18.48 15.35 -17.43
C GLY A 454 18.30 14.19 -16.48
N HIS A 455 17.31 14.24 -15.57
CA HIS A 455 16.99 13.13 -14.68
C HIS A 455 16.58 11.87 -15.48
N ILE A 456 16.94 10.70 -14.97
CA ILE A 456 16.56 9.41 -15.57
C ILE A 456 15.45 8.82 -14.71
N ALA A 457 14.26 8.78 -15.26
CA ALA A 457 13.12 8.11 -14.68
C ALA A 457 12.97 6.69 -15.26
N HIS A 458 12.18 5.86 -14.60
CA HIS A 458 11.94 4.47 -14.96
C HIS A 458 10.46 4.25 -15.30
N GLY A 459 10.15 3.14 -15.97
CA GLY A 459 8.76 2.80 -16.26
C GLY A 459 8.60 1.42 -16.87
N GLN A 460 7.35 0.99 -16.97
CA GLN A 460 6.95 -0.28 -17.56
C GLN A 460 6.08 0.00 -18.78
N LEU A 461 6.51 -0.46 -19.95
CA LEU A 461 5.80 -0.30 -21.20
C LEU A 461 4.97 -1.56 -21.51
N PHE A 462 3.66 -1.39 -21.58
CA PHE A 462 2.68 -2.41 -21.95
C PHE A 462 2.32 -2.23 -23.43
N GLU A 463 2.54 -3.26 -24.22
CA GLU A 463 2.28 -3.22 -25.66
C GLU A 463 1.86 -4.61 -26.14
N SER A 464 0.69 -4.71 -26.78
CA SER A 464 0.25 -5.92 -27.44
C SER A 464 0.72 -5.97 -28.89
N SER A 465 0.97 -7.17 -29.40
CA SER A 465 1.22 -7.38 -30.83
C SER A 465 -0.08 -7.21 -31.64
N GLY A 466 0.03 -6.65 -32.84
CA GLY A 466 -1.12 -6.44 -33.73
C GLY A 466 -1.82 -5.09 -33.52
N GLY A 467 -2.95 -4.90 -34.24
CA GLY A 467 -3.71 -3.64 -34.26
C GLY A 467 -3.21 -2.62 -35.30
N PRO A 468 -3.66 -1.36 -35.21
CA PRO A 468 -3.30 -0.32 -36.18
C PRO A 468 -1.79 0.00 -36.12
N ALA A 469 -1.25 0.49 -37.23
CA ALA A 469 0.17 0.86 -37.35
C ALA A 469 0.59 1.94 -36.34
N ARG A 470 -0.34 2.79 -35.92
CA ARG A 470 -0.15 3.80 -34.86
C ARG A 470 -1.32 3.70 -33.86
N LYS A 471 -1.01 3.41 -32.63
CA LYS A 471 -1.96 3.24 -31.53
C LYS A 471 -2.03 4.51 -30.69
N PRO A 472 -3.18 4.85 -30.09
CA PRO A 472 -3.22 5.80 -29.01
C PRO A 472 -2.37 5.29 -27.84
N ALA A 473 -1.92 6.21 -26.99
CA ALA A 473 -1.13 5.85 -25.82
C ALA A 473 -1.70 6.48 -24.54
N VAL A 474 -1.42 5.85 -23.43
CA VAL A 474 -1.82 6.31 -22.10
C VAL A 474 -0.62 6.26 -21.16
N ILE A 475 -0.41 7.32 -20.40
CA ILE A 475 0.55 7.36 -19.32
C ILE A 475 -0.21 7.08 -18.03
N PHE A 476 0.26 6.11 -17.25
CA PHE A 476 -0.19 5.88 -15.88
C PHE A 476 0.84 6.44 -14.91
N VAL A 477 0.38 7.24 -13.95
CA VAL A 477 1.19 7.80 -12.86
C VAL A 477 0.61 7.37 -11.52
N HIS A 478 1.45 6.76 -10.69
CA HIS A 478 1.02 6.28 -9.37
C HIS A 478 0.88 7.39 -8.34
N GLY A 479 0.16 7.13 -7.27
CA GLY A 479 0.07 7.98 -6.10
C GLY A 479 1.17 7.69 -5.05
N GLY A 480 0.99 8.17 -3.88
CA GLY A 480 1.90 8.05 -2.74
C GLY A 480 2.58 9.37 -2.38
N PRO A 481 3.81 9.69 -2.81
CA PRO A 481 4.53 9.17 -3.98
C PRO A 481 5.53 8.02 -3.72
N PRO A 482 5.89 7.61 -2.49
CA PRO A 482 6.92 6.57 -2.28
C PRO A 482 6.40 5.17 -2.65
N ARG A 483 6.21 4.93 -3.93
CA ARG A 483 5.78 3.65 -4.52
C ARG A 483 6.69 3.27 -5.68
N GLN A 484 6.66 2.00 -6.10
CA GLN A 484 7.31 1.52 -7.31
C GLN A 484 6.37 0.61 -8.09
N MET A 485 5.97 1.01 -9.29
CA MET A 485 5.24 0.14 -10.21
C MET A 485 6.16 -0.94 -10.77
N LEU A 486 5.63 -2.15 -10.95
CA LEU A 486 6.40 -3.35 -11.24
C LEU A 486 6.09 -3.90 -12.66
N THR A 487 6.94 -4.78 -13.15
CA THR A 487 6.68 -5.56 -14.38
C THR A 487 5.75 -6.76 -14.14
N THR A 488 5.31 -6.94 -12.92
CA THR A 488 4.32 -7.93 -12.46
C THR A 488 3.12 -7.21 -11.87
N TRP A 489 2.05 -7.94 -11.54
CA TRP A 489 1.00 -7.43 -10.68
C TRP A 489 1.60 -6.90 -9.38
N HIS A 490 0.96 -5.85 -8.83
CA HIS A 490 1.50 -5.09 -7.72
C HIS A 490 1.18 -5.74 -6.36
N TYR A 491 1.96 -5.42 -5.34
CA TYR A 491 1.77 -5.93 -3.98
C TYR A 491 0.78 -5.09 -3.12
N MET A 492 0.29 -3.97 -3.64
CA MET A 492 -0.80 -3.20 -3.05
C MET A 492 -2.06 -3.37 -3.92
N ASP A 493 -3.19 -3.60 -3.30
CA ASP A 493 -4.48 -3.83 -3.96
C ASP A 493 -4.88 -2.68 -4.90
N TYR A 494 -4.77 -1.43 -4.45
CA TYR A 494 -5.05 -0.24 -5.24
C TYR A 494 -4.25 -0.23 -6.57
N TYR A 495 -2.94 -0.50 -6.52
CA TYR A 495 -2.10 -0.49 -7.72
C TYR A 495 -2.18 -1.79 -8.52
N THR A 496 -2.64 -2.87 -7.91
CA THR A 496 -3.01 -4.09 -8.62
C THR A 496 -4.20 -3.83 -9.54
N ASN A 497 -5.19 -3.05 -9.12
CA ASN A 497 -6.28 -2.58 -9.99
C ASN A 497 -5.74 -1.67 -11.11
N GLY A 498 -4.86 -0.72 -10.81
CA GLY A 498 -4.18 0.08 -11.83
C GLY A 498 -3.41 -0.76 -12.86
N TYR A 499 -2.76 -1.85 -12.41
CA TYR A 499 -2.09 -2.79 -13.32
C TYR A 499 -3.11 -3.52 -14.22
N ALA A 500 -4.27 -3.92 -13.69
CA ALA A 500 -5.35 -4.55 -14.44
C ALA A 500 -5.90 -3.62 -15.53
N VAL A 501 -6.14 -2.35 -15.23
CA VAL A 501 -6.54 -1.32 -16.19
C VAL A 501 -5.49 -1.14 -17.29
N ASN A 502 -4.21 -1.08 -16.93
CA ASN A 502 -3.10 -0.97 -17.89
C ASN A 502 -3.04 -2.21 -18.81
N GLN A 503 -3.26 -3.41 -18.29
CA GLN A 503 -3.37 -4.65 -19.06
C GLN A 503 -4.58 -4.61 -20.01
N TYR A 504 -5.73 -4.17 -19.53
CA TYR A 504 -6.93 -4.03 -20.36
C TYR A 504 -6.68 -3.08 -21.53
N LEU A 505 -6.23 -1.88 -21.28
CA LEU A 505 -5.95 -0.87 -22.30
C LEU A 505 -4.93 -1.40 -23.34
N ALA A 506 -3.83 -2.02 -22.88
CA ALA A 506 -2.80 -2.56 -23.77
C ALA A 506 -3.30 -3.65 -24.69
N THR A 507 -4.21 -4.51 -24.22
CA THR A 507 -4.83 -5.58 -25.02
C THR A 507 -5.95 -5.08 -25.93
N HIS A 508 -6.50 -3.88 -25.64
CA HIS A 508 -7.57 -3.25 -26.42
C HIS A 508 -7.06 -2.12 -27.34
N GLY A 509 -5.79 -2.20 -27.76
CA GLY A 509 -5.27 -1.37 -28.85
C GLY A 509 -4.54 -0.09 -28.42
N PHE A 510 -4.21 0.04 -27.15
CA PHE A 510 -3.38 1.14 -26.64
C PHE A 510 -1.93 0.71 -26.43
N VAL A 511 -1.03 1.68 -26.34
CA VAL A 511 0.28 1.54 -25.71
C VAL A 511 0.18 2.20 -24.34
N VAL A 512 0.54 1.49 -23.27
CA VAL A 512 0.47 2.06 -21.91
C VAL A 512 1.88 2.15 -21.34
N LEU A 513 2.22 3.30 -20.75
CA LEU A 513 3.47 3.52 -20.05
C LEU A 513 3.18 3.88 -18.59
N SER A 514 3.45 2.93 -17.71
CA SER A 514 3.43 3.15 -16.26
C SER A 514 4.76 3.78 -15.84
N VAL A 515 4.74 4.90 -15.12
CA VAL A 515 5.93 5.70 -14.82
C VAL A 515 6.29 5.62 -13.33
N ASN A 516 7.53 5.25 -13.05
CA ASN A 516 8.19 5.47 -11.77
C ASN A 516 8.98 6.78 -11.89
N TYR A 517 8.36 7.88 -11.52
CA TYR A 517 8.98 9.21 -11.52
C TYR A 517 9.89 9.37 -10.28
N ARG A 518 10.77 10.40 -10.25
CA ARG A 518 11.51 10.73 -9.01
C ARG A 518 10.53 10.85 -7.86
N LEU A 519 10.89 10.47 -6.65
CA LEU A 519 10.08 10.16 -5.47
C LEU A 519 9.68 8.67 -5.36
N SER A 520 9.71 7.92 -6.47
CA SER A 520 9.47 6.46 -6.39
C SER A 520 10.57 5.78 -5.58
N ILE A 521 10.19 4.71 -4.87
CA ILE A 521 11.13 3.82 -4.16
C ILE A 521 11.76 2.79 -5.10
N GLY A 522 12.75 2.05 -4.61
CA GLY A 522 13.39 0.96 -5.36
C GLY A 522 14.60 1.38 -6.19
N TYR A 523 14.96 2.68 -6.18
CA TYR A 523 16.07 3.25 -6.95
C TYR A 523 17.11 3.97 -6.07
N GLY A 524 17.04 3.77 -4.76
CA GLY A 524 17.89 4.39 -3.75
C GLY A 524 17.35 5.70 -3.19
N PHE A 525 17.97 6.14 -2.08
CA PHE A 525 17.53 7.30 -1.31
C PHE A 525 17.45 8.59 -2.14
N ASP A 526 18.49 8.87 -2.94
CA ASP A 526 18.56 10.13 -3.70
C ASP A 526 17.47 10.22 -4.80
N TYR A 527 16.94 9.08 -5.24
CA TYR A 527 15.81 9.01 -6.15
C TYR A 527 14.48 9.25 -5.43
N ALA A 528 14.33 8.69 -4.24
CA ALA A 528 13.13 8.80 -3.42
C ALA A 528 13.01 10.17 -2.71
N ALA A 529 14.10 10.90 -2.54
CA ALA A 529 14.13 12.20 -1.85
C ALA A 529 14.73 13.33 -2.72
N PRO A 530 14.16 13.61 -3.90
CA PRO A 530 14.65 14.68 -4.81
C PRO A 530 14.30 16.06 -4.24
N PRO A 531 15.04 17.11 -4.63
CA PRO A 531 14.69 18.49 -4.28
C PRO A 531 13.48 18.97 -5.08
N HIS A 532 12.76 19.96 -4.55
CA HIS A 532 11.67 20.67 -5.22
C HIS A 532 10.51 19.81 -5.71
N TRP A 533 10.18 18.76 -4.97
CA TRP A 533 9.05 17.90 -5.27
C TRP A 533 7.72 18.48 -4.78
N GLY A 534 6.61 18.03 -5.35
CA GLY A 534 5.25 18.37 -4.92
C GLY A 534 5.03 19.87 -4.73
N PRO A 535 4.52 20.29 -3.56
CA PRO A 535 4.23 21.69 -3.26
C PRO A 535 5.46 22.59 -3.27
N THR A 536 6.66 22.06 -3.27
CA THR A 536 7.90 22.85 -3.24
C THR A 536 8.48 23.16 -4.64
N GLY A 537 7.80 22.74 -5.73
CA GLY A 537 8.24 23.05 -7.08
C GLY A 537 7.88 22.06 -8.18
N ALA A 538 7.23 20.93 -7.83
CA ALA A 538 6.73 19.92 -8.78
C ALA A 538 7.83 19.40 -9.75
N SER A 539 9.03 19.12 -9.24
CA SER A 539 10.18 18.69 -10.08
C SER A 539 9.91 17.36 -10.80
N GLU A 540 9.12 16.46 -10.23
CA GLU A 540 8.70 15.16 -10.79
C GLU A 540 7.83 15.31 -12.03
N TYR A 541 7.18 16.43 -12.22
CA TYR A 541 6.42 16.70 -13.45
C TYR A 541 7.31 16.67 -14.70
N ASN A 542 8.61 17.00 -14.58
CA ASN A 542 9.56 16.85 -15.67
C ASN A 542 9.69 15.40 -16.16
N ASP A 543 9.51 14.41 -15.27
CA ASP A 543 9.57 13.00 -15.61
C ASP A 543 8.29 12.58 -16.38
N VAL A 544 7.13 13.13 -16.01
CA VAL A 544 5.86 12.94 -16.73
C VAL A 544 5.96 13.50 -18.16
N LEU A 545 6.53 14.69 -18.33
CA LEU A 545 6.83 15.25 -19.66
C LEU A 545 7.87 14.39 -20.41
N GLY A 546 8.84 13.82 -19.71
CA GLY A 546 9.79 12.86 -20.25
C GLY A 546 9.11 11.62 -20.81
N ALA A 547 8.12 11.10 -20.10
CA ALA A 547 7.30 9.97 -20.51
C ALA A 547 6.47 10.28 -21.77
N ASN A 548 5.82 11.44 -21.83
CA ASN A 548 5.10 11.88 -23.03
C ASN A 548 6.06 11.96 -24.22
N ARG A 549 7.22 12.58 -24.06
CA ARG A 549 8.24 12.68 -25.10
C ARG A 549 8.73 11.30 -25.56
N TYR A 550 8.94 10.36 -24.65
CA TYR A 550 9.33 8.99 -24.96
C TYR A 550 8.27 8.31 -25.84
N LEU A 551 6.99 8.35 -25.45
CA LEU A 551 5.89 7.77 -26.22
C LEU A 551 5.79 8.37 -27.63
N ARG A 552 5.93 9.67 -27.77
CA ARG A 552 5.90 10.37 -29.08
C ARG A 552 7.01 9.94 -30.04
N GLN A 553 8.11 9.37 -29.54
CA GLN A 553 9.21 8.86 -30.36
C GLN A 553 9.03 7.41 -30.78
N LEU A 554 8.10 6.67 -30.15
CA LEU A 554 7.80 5.28 -30.53
C LEU A 554 7.06 5.22 -31.86
N ARG A 555 7.58 4.43 -32.82
CA ARG A 555 6.97 4.29 -34.16
C ARG A 555 5.52 3.78 -34.11
N GLY A 556 5.18 2.95 -33.13
CA GLY A 556 3.85 2.36 -32.94
C GLY A 556 2.85 3.29 -32.25
N VAL A 557 3.24 4.48 -31.80
CA VAL A 557 2.37 5.44 -31.10
C VAL A 557 1.95 6.57 -32.01
N ASP A 558 0.69 6.97 -31.91
CA ASP A 558 0.19 8.20 -32.50
C ASP A 558 0.50 9.38 -31.57
N PRO A 559 1.43 10.27 -31.92
CA PRO A 559 1.86 11.37 -31.04
C PRO A 559 0.77 12.42 -30.76
N LYS A 560 -0.36 12.34 -31.47
CA LYS A 560 -1.52 13.23 -31.30
C LYS A 560 -2.63 12.60 -30.45
N ARG A 561 -2.44 11.38 -29.94
CA ARG A 561 -3.44 10.67 -29.15
C ARG A 561 -2.80 10.08 -27.89
N ILE A 562 -2.34 10.95 -26.97
CA ILE A 562 -1.73 10.56 -25.73
C ILE A 562 -2.60 11.08 -24.57
N GLY A 563 -3.08 10.17 -23.73
CA GLY A 563 -3.80 10.48 -22.50
C GLY A 563 -2.94 10.20 -21.26
N ILE A 564 -3.48 10.55 -20.10
CA ILE A 564 -2.84 10.33 -18.80
C ILE A 564 -3.89 9.97 -17.75
N TRP A 565 -3.56 9.10 -16.79
CA TRP A 565 -4.43 8.84 -15.66
C TRP A 565 -3.64 8.44 -14.41
N GLY A 566 -4.25 8.62 -13.25
CA GLY A 566 -3.70 8.22 -11.98
C GLY A 566 -4.55 8.68 -10.82
N GLY A 567 -4.26 8.18 -9.61
CA GLY A 567 -4.97 8.53 -8.40
C GLY A 567 -4.07 9.18 -7.34
N SER A 568 -4.67 9.96 -6.45
CA SER A 568 -3.98 10.64 -5.34
C SER A 568 -2.89 11.59 -5.89
N TYR A 569 -1.64 11.38 -5.49
CA TYR A 569 -0.52 12.12 -6.10
C TYR A 569 -0.43 11.93 -7.63
N GLY A 570 -0.84 10.75 -8.15
CA GLY A 570 -0.97 10.51 -9.58
C GLY A 570 -2.13 11.29 -10.21
N GLY A 571 -3.23 11.50 -9.48
CA GLY A 571 -4.31 12.41 -9.86
C GLY A 571 -3.83 13.85 -9.95
N TYR A 572 -3.08 14.31 -8.95
CA TYR A 572 -2.39 15.60 -8.98
C TYR A 572 -1.52 15.78 -10.23
N LEU A 573 -0.65 14.80 -10.55
CA LEU A 573 0.20 14.84 -11.74
C LEU A 573 -0.61 14.80 -13.04
N THR A 574 -1.72 14.08 -13.06
CA THR A 574 -2.68 14.04 -14.18
C THR A 574 -3.30 15.42 -14.41
N ALA A 575 -3.88 16.01 -13.36
CA ALA A 575 -4.46 17.35 -13.42
C ALA A 575 -3.41 18.40 -13.83
N LEU A 576 -2.20 18.33 -13.28
CA LEU A 576 -1.11 19.24 -13.60
C LEU A 576 -0.69 19.13 -15.08
N ALA A 577 -0.66 17.92 -15.63
CA ALA A 577 -0.36 17.67 -17.04
C ALA A 577 -1.44 18.29 -17.95
N LEU A 578 -2.71 18.08 -17.62
CA LEU A 578 -3.83 18.63 -18.39
C LEU A 578 -3.91 20.16 -18.28
N ALA A 579 -3.57 20.73 -17.11
CA ALA A 579 -3.60 22.17 -16.90
C ALA A 579 -2.45 22.92 -17.58
N ARG A 580 -1.23 22.34 -17.57
CA ARG A 580 -0.04 23.00 -18.11
C ARG A 580 0.15 22.76 -19.60
N ASP A 581 -0.10 21.53 -20.07
CA ASP A 581 0.33 21.02 -21.37
C ASP A 581 -0.79 20.27 -22.11
N SER A 582 -2.01 20.85 -22.17
CA SER A 582 -3.18 20.32 -22.89
C SER A 582 -2.91 20.07 -24.39
N ASP A 583 -1.89 20.69 -24.98
CA ASP A 583 -1.49 20.49 -26.38
C ASP A 583 -0.78 19.16 -26.63
N VAL A 584 -0.28 18.50 -25.57
CA VAL A 584 0.40 17.20 -25.66
C VAL A 584 -0.25 16.10 -24.84
N PHE A 585 -1.19 16.44 -23.93
CA PHE A 585 -2.04 15.51 -23.18
C PHE A 585 -3.49 15.73 -23.59
N CYS A 586 -4.05 14.83 -24.39
CA CYS A 586 -5.34 15.03 -25.06
C CYS A 586 -6.54 14.86 -24.13
N THR A 587 -6.40 14.07 -23.08
CA THR A 587 -7.43 13.74 -22.10
C THR A 587 -6.82 13.08 -20.88
N GLY A 588 -7.54 13.01 -19.78
CA GLY A 588 -7.09 12.27 -18.61
C GLY A 588 -8.23 11.81 -17.72
N ALA A 589 -7.89 10.91 -16.79
CA ALA A 589 -8.75 10.54 -15.67
C ALA A 589 -7.99 10.81 -14.37
N ASP A 590 -8.52 11.69 -13.58
CA ASP A 590 -7.99 12.16 -12.32
C ASP A 590 -8.84 11.56 -11.18
N TRP A 591 -8.22 10.67 -10.42
CA TRP A 591 -8.84 10.10 -9.25
C TRP A 591 -8.34 10.83 -8.00
N HIS A 592 -9.24 11.50 -7.30
CA HIS A 592 -8.99 12.16 -6.01
C HIS A 592 -7.61 12.83 -5.90
N GLY A 593 -7.24 13.61 -6.95
CA GLY A 593 -5.98 14.34 -6.99
C GLY A 593 -5.99 15.59 -6.13
N VAL A 594 -4.82 16.03 -5.67
CA VAL A 594 -4.65 17.34 -5.04
C VAL A 594 -4.56 18.41 -6.13
N HIS A 595 -5.42 19.43 -6.07
CA HIS A 595 -5.50 20.47 -7.08
C HIS A 595 -4.94 21.82 -6.63
N ASP A 596 -4.96 22.08 -5.32
CA ASP A 596 -4.35 23.27 -4.70
C ASP A 596 -3.61 22.91 -3.41
N TRP A 597 -2.28 22.86 -3.48
CA TRP A 597 -1.40 22.65 -2.33
C TRP A 597 -1.31 23.87 -1.40
N SER A 598 -1.81 25.05 -1.81
CA SER A 598 -1.64 26.27 -1.04
C SER A 598 -2.69 26.49 0.05
N THR A 599 -3.72 25.63 0.11
CA THR A 599 -4.76 25.73 1.14
C THR A 599 -4.22 25.28 2.50
N SER A 600 -4.75 25.86 3.58
CA SER A 600 -4.32 25.53 4.93
C SER A 600 -4.72 24.11 5.37
N GLU A 601 -5.69 23.52 4.68
CA GLU A 601 -6.20 22.18 5.01
C GLU A 601 -5.33 21.07 4.39
N ASP A 602 -4.64 21.39 3.29
CA ASP A 602 -3.81 20.43 2.54
C ASP A 602 -2.30 20.65 2.78
N LEU A 603 -1.92 21.71 3.45
CA LEU A 603 -0.59 21.84 4.03
C LEU A 603 -0.54 21.03 5.34
N PRO A 604 0.47 20.20 5.56
CA PRO A 604 0.62 19.51 6.82
C PRO A 604 0.57 20.48 7.99
N ASN A 605 -0.23 20.17 8.98
CA ASN A 605 -0.21 20.93 10.20
C ASN A 605 1.16 20.78 10.87
N PRO A 606 1.83 21.88 11.22
CA PRO A 606 3.07 21.78 11.96
C PRO A 606 2.80 21.11 13.30
N PRO A 607 3.75 20.34 13.83
CA PRO A 607 3.65 19.83 15.19
C PRO A 607 3.38 20.96 16.21
N PRO A 608 2.67 20.67 17.31
CA PRO A 608 2.41 21.67 18.33
C PRO A 608 3.70 22.40 18.79
N GLY A 609 3.64 23.73 18.86
CA GLY A 609 4.78 24.57 19.26
C GLY A 609 5.72 25.00 18.15
N TYR A 610 5.59 24.48 16.93
CA TYR A 610 6.33 24.97 15.77
C TYR A 610 5.66 26.21 15.15
N GLN A 611 6.49 27.10 14.59
CA GLN A 611 6.04 28.29 13.87
C GLN A 611 6.72 28.33 12.49
N HIS A 612 5.97 28.64 11.44
CA HIS A 612 6.53 28.86 10.12
C HIS A 612 7.31 30.16 10.03
N ASN A 613 8.47 30.10 9.39
CA ASN A 613 9.28 31.30 9.16
C ASN A 613 8.74 32.18 8.02
N ASN A 614 8.10 31.58 6.99
CA ASN A 614 7.66 32.31 5.79
C ASN A 614 6.47 31.67 5.08
N MET A 615 5.33 31.62 5.75
CA MET A 615 4.08 30.98 5.22
C MET A 615 3.61 31.57 3.89
N GLU A 616 3.77 32.88 3.67
CA GLU A 616 3.34 33.51 2.40
C GLU A 616 4.15 33.02 1.21
N LYS A 617 5.48 32.92 1.37
CA LYS A 617 6.37 32.38 0.34
C LYS A 617 6.07 30.91 0.07
N GLU A 618 5.86 30.10 1.10
CA GLU A 618 5.53 28.68 0.99
C GLU A 618 4.23 28.50 0.21
N ARG A 619 3.16 29.18 0.61
CA ARG A 619 1.86 29.13 -0.08
C ARG A 619 1.96 29.57 -1.54
N ARG A 620 2.76 30.59 -1.84
CA ARG A 620 2.98 31.03 -3.21
C ARG A 620 3.67 29.98 -4.07
N ILE A 621 4.66 29.27 -3.53
CA ILE A 621 5.35 28.18 -4.25
C ILE A 621 4.39 27.00 -4.41
N ALA A 622 3.68 26.62 -3.37
CA ALA A 622 2.68 25.56 -3.39
C ALA A 622 1.58 25.84 -4.43
N TRP A 623 1.06 27.08 -4.50
CA TRP A 623 0.14 27.50 -5.54
C TRP A 623 0.69 27.26 -6.95
N PHE A 624 1.91 27.74 -7.25
CA PHE A 624 2.52 27.53 -8.57
C PHE A 624 2.98 26.10 -8.83
N SER A 625 2.94 25.23 -7.85
CA SER A 625 3.11 23.78 -7.99
C SER A 625 1.79 23.07 -8.25
N SER A 626 0.66 23.74 -8.12
CA SER A 626 -0.68 23.20 -8.18
C SER A 626 -1.32 23.30 -9.58
N PRO A 627 -2.18 22.33 -9.97
CA PRO A 627 -2.98 22.39 -11.19
C PRO A 627 -3.80 23.67 -11.31
N ASP A 628 -4.44 24.10 -10.23
CA ASP A 628 -5.37 25.24 -10.19
C ASP A 628 -4.74 26.56 -10.63
N ALA A 629 -3.43 26.73 -10.44
CA ALA A 629 -2.71 27.89 -10.94
C ALA A 629 -2.68 28.00 -12.48
N TYR A 630 -2.99 26.92 -13.18
CA TYR A 630 -2.89 26.82 -14.64
C TYR A 630 -4.20 26.52 -15.35
N VAL A 631 -5.32 26.43 -14.66
CA VAL A 631 -6.64 26.10 -15.22
C VAL A 631 -7.01 27.01 -16.41
N SER A 632 -6.54 28.26 -16.42
CA SER A 632 -6.75 29.19 -17.57
C SER A 632 -6.16 28.68 -18.89
N LYS A 633 -5.21 27.73 -18.87
CA LYS A 633 -4.62 27.10 -20.04
C LYS A 633 -5.23 25.72 -20.35
N TRP A 634 -6.02 25.17 -19.43
CA TRP A 634 -6.59 23.83 -19.56
C TRP A 634 -7.65 23.78 -20.67
N ARG A 635 -7.55 22.77 -21.56
CA ARG A 635 -8.48 22.55 -22.68
C ARG A 635 -8.88 21.09 -22.85
N SER A 636 -8.07 20.15 -22.33
CA SER A 636 -8.29 18.71 -22.50
C SER A 636 -9.44 18.23 -21.63
N PRO A 637 -10.37 17.40 -22.15
CA PRO A 637 -11.41 16.82 -21.33
C PRO A 637 -10.82 15.93 -20.23
N VAL A 638 -11.47 15.91 -19.06
CA VAL A 638 -11.05 15.13 -17.89
C VAL A 638 -12.22 14.41 -17.25
N LEU A 639 -11.98 13.18 -16.78
CA LEU A 639 -12.86 12.48 -15.84
C LEU A 639 -12.33 12.73 -14.42
N LEU A 640 -13.22 13.21 -13.54
CA LEU A 640 -12.95 13.38 -12.11
C LEU A 640 -13.62 12.24 -11.33
N VAL A 641 -12.85 11.50 -10.54
CA VAL A 641 -13.38 10.39 -9.71
C VAL A 641 -13.00 10.63 -8.27
N GLN A 642 -13.96 10.59 -7.34
CA GLN A 642 -13.67 10.72 -5.91
C GLN A 642 -14.76 10.12 -5.01
N GLY A 643 -14.33 9.54 -3.87
CA GLY A 643 -15.21 9.26 -2.74
C GLY A 643 -15.46 10.54 -1.92
N ASP A 644 -16.66 10.72 -1.40
CA ASP A 644 -16.97 11.95 -0.66
C ASP A 644 -16.62 11.87 0.84
N ASP A 645 -16.29 10.67 1.34
CA ASP A 645 -15.71 10.46 2.68
C ASP A 645 -14.17 10.38 2.65
N ASP A 646 -13.55 10.93 1.62
CA ASP A 646 -12.09 11.02 1.48
C ASP A 646 -11.52 12.09 2.44
N HIS A 647 -10.82 11.63 3.49
CA HIS A 647 -10.17 12.49 4.47
C HIS A 647 -8.68 12.70 4.17
N ASN A 648 -8.12 11.94 3.23
CA ASN A 648 -6.72 12.07 2.82
C ASN A 648 -6.54 13.18 1.78
N VAL A 649 -7.32 13.15 0.70
CA VAL A 649 -7.48 14.27 -0.24
C VAL A 649 -8.92 14.74 -0.18
N ARG A 650 -9.16 15.82 0.52
CA ARG A 650 -10.52 16.27 0.86
C ARG A 650 -11.35 16.59 -0.38
N PHE A 651 -12.61 16.20 -0.35
CA PHE A 651 -13.56 16.34 -1.46
C PHE A 651 -13.66 17.77 -2.02
N HIS A 652 -13.41 18.81 -1.21
CA HIS A 652 -13.42 20.21 -1.67
C HIS A 652 -12.40 20.49 -2.78
N GLN A 653 -11.30 19.72 -2.88
CA GLN A 653 -10.32 19.85 -3.95
C GLN A 653 -10.96 19.62 -5.33
N THR A 654 -11.74 18.57 -5.46
CA THR A 654 -12.50 18.28 -6.70
C THR A 654 -13.61 19.29 -6.94
N VAL A 655 -14.33 19.72 -5.88
CA VAL A 655 -15.39 20.75 -6.01
C VAL A 655 -14.83 22.08 -6.53
N ASP A 656 -13.67 22.51 -6.04
CA ASP A 656 -13.06 23.77 -6.50
C ASP A 656 -12.55 23.65 -7.94
N LEU A 657 -11.87 22.53 -8.27
CA LEU A 657 -11.42 22.28 -9.65
C LEU A 657 -12.62 22.28 -10.63
N ALA A 658 -13.70 21.53 -10.34
CA ALA A 658 -14.88 21.49 -11.19
C ALA A 658 -15.45 22.90 -11.47
N ARG A 659 -15.58 23.75 -10.43
CA ARG A 659 -16.02 25.15 -10.58
C ARG A 659 -15.08 25.98 -11.46
N ARG A 660 -13.80 25.72 -11.42
CA ARG A 660 -12.80 26.41 -12.26
C ARG A 660 -12.87 25.93 -13.70
N LEU A 661 -13.06 24.62 -13.94
CA LEU A 661 -13.25 24.04 -15.26
C LEU A 661 -14.53 24.60 -15.93
N ASP A 662 -15.62 24.71 -15.19
CA ASP A 662 -16.88 25.35 -15.64
C ASP A 662 -16.62 26.79 -16.15
N LYS A 663 -15.90 27.60 -15.38
CA LYS A 663 -15.57 28.99 -15.78
C LYS A 663 -14.72 29.06 -17.04
N GLN A 664 -13.90 28.05 -17.30
CA GLN A 664 -13.03 27.95 -18.48
C GLN A 664 -13.71 27.21 -19.64
N HIS A 665 -14.93 26.71 -19.46
CA HIS A 665 -15.67 25.89 -20.42
C HIS A 665 -14.88 24.64 -20.88
N VAL A 666 -14.12 24.06 -19.97
CA VAL A 666 -13.45 22.78 -20.17
C VAL A 666 -14.46 21.66 -19.97
N ALA A 667 -14.51 20.70 -20.90
CA ALA A 667 -15.38 19.53 -20.75
C ALA A 667 -14.85 18.59 -19.68
N TYR A 668 -15.69 18.17 -18.75
CA TYR A 668 -15.38 17.13 -17.77
C TYR A 668 -16.61 16.25 -17.50
N ASP A 669 -16.35 15.03 -17.09
CA ASP A 669 -17.33 14.11 -16.52
C ASP A 669 -16.95 13.88 -15.05
N GLU A 670 -17.94 13.62 -14.17
CA GLU A 670 -17.75 13.35 -12.75
C GLU A 670 -18.29 11.98 -12.38
N LEU A 671 -17.54 11.25 -11.56
CA LEU A 671 -17.98 10.06 -10.85
C LEU A 671 -17.74 10.23 -9.35
N VAL A 672 -18.78 10.60 -8.64
CA VAL A 672 -18.76 10.66 -7.18
C VAL A 672 -19.22 9.32 -6.61
N LEU A 673 -18.47 8.78 -5.66
CA LEU A 673 -18.76 7.53 -4.97
C LEU A 673 -19.15 7.85 -3.51
N PRO A 674 -20.45 7.89 -3.19
CA PRO A 674 -20.91 8.29 -1.84
C PRO A 674 -20.38 7.34 -0.76
N ASN A 675 -19.91 7.92 0.34
CA ASN A 675 -19.34 7.26 1.52
C ASN A 675 -18.10 6.42 1.25
N GLU A 676 -17.50 6.49 0.06
CA GLU A 676 -16.21 5.89 -0.20
C GLU A 676 -15.07 6.78 0.30
N ILE A 677 -14.04 6.13 0.86
CA ILE A 677 -12.82 6.76 1.34
C ILE A 677 -11.78 6.91 0.22
N HIS A 678 -10.59 7.39 0.56
CA HIS A 678 -9.51 7.61 -0.41
C HIS A 678 -9.13 6.35 -1.21
N GLY A 679 -9.01 5.20 -0.56
CA GLY A 679 -8.61 3.93 -1.19
C GLY A 679 -9.74 3.12 -1.81
N PHE A 680 -10.97 3.57 -1.78
CA PHE A 680 -12.20 2.82 -2.05
C PHE A 680 -12.23 1.45 -1.34
N LEU A 681 -13.31 1.15 -0.67
CA LEU A 681 -13.44 -0.09 0.12
C LEU A 681 -14.18 -1.19 -0.62
N ARG A 682 -15.04 -0.82 -1.60
CA ARG A 682 -15.88 -1.78 -2.31
C ARG A 682 -15.31 -2.15 -3.67
N TYR A 683 -15.41 -3.43 -4.00
CA TYR A 683 -15.13 -3.93 -5.35
C TYR A 683 -16.01 -3.25 -6.41
N ASP A 684 -17.32 -3.05 -6.12
CA ASP A 684 -18.24 -2.34 -7.01
C ASP A 684 -17.76 -0.92 -7.32
N SER A 685 -17.23 -0.22 -6.33
CA SER A 685 -16.70 1.14 -6.49
C SER A 685 -15.47 1.18 -7.38
N PHE A 686 -14.53 0.26 -7.19
CA PHE A 686 -13.40 0.08 -8.11
C PHE A 686 -13.85 -0.27 -9.53
N LEU A 687 -14.74 -1.23 -9.68
CA LEU A 687 -15.24 -1.64 -10.99
C LEU A 687 -15.90 -0.48 -11.75
N ARG A 688 -16.67 0.35 -11.06
CA ARG A 688 -17.29 1.54 -11.64
C ARG A 688 -16.25 2.58 -12.05
N ALA A 689 -15.29 2.87 -11.19
CA ALA A 689 -14.23 3.85 -11.43
C ALA A 689 -13.30 3.43 -12.58
N ASP A 690 -12.87 2.17 -12.58
CA ASP A 690 -12.02 1.61 -13.63
C ASP A 690 -12.74 1.55 -14.98
N THR A 691 -14.01 1.12 -14.99
CA THR A 691 -14.84 1.11 -16.21
C THR A 691 -15.02 2.53 -16.77
N ALA A 692 -15.39 3.48 -15.92
CA ALA A 692 -15.54 4.88 -16.35
C ALA A 692 -14.22 5.46 -16.89
N THR A 693 -13.08 5.12 -16.27
CA THR A 693 -11.75 5.55 -16.74
C THR A 693 -11.43 4.98 -18.12
N VAL A 694 -11.64 3.68 -18.31
CA VAL A 694 -11.41 3.01 -19.59
C VAL A 694 -12.30 3.60 -20.68
N ASP A 695 -13.60 3.72 -20.43
CA ASP A 695 -14.58 4.24 -21.40
C ASP A 695 -14.25 5.68 -21.79
N PHE A 696 -13.90 6.51 -20.81
CA PHE A 696 -13.54 7.91 -21.03
C PHE A 696 -12.27 8.04 -21.88
N LEU A 697 -11.22 7.30 -21.55
CA LEU A 697 -9.97 7.29 -22.32
C LEU A 697 -10.18 6.74 -23.74
N GLN A 698 -10.96 5.65 -23.90
CA GLN A 698 -11.29 5.10 -25.21
C GLN A 698 -12.07 6.09 -26.07
N LYS A 699 -13.10 6.73 -25.52
CA LYS A 699 -13.90 7.75 -26.20
C LYS A 699 -13.02 8.88 -26.74
N HIS A 700 -12.23 9.50 -25.88
CA HIS A 700 -11.49 10.70 -26.23
C HIS A 700 -10.19 10.45 -27.01
N LEU A 701 -9.60 9.25 -26.94
CA LEU A 701 -8.40 8.89 -27.69
C LEU A 701 -8.70 8.12 -28.99
N SER A 702 -9.91 7.57 -29.17
CA SER A 702 -10.31 6.92 -30.43
C SER A 702 -10.78 7.91 -31.49
N GLU A 703 -11.45 8.99 -31.09
CA GLU A 703 -12.19 9.90 -31.99
C GLU A 703 -11.40 11.13 -32.48
N GLY A 704 -10.19 11.38 -31.97
CA GLY A 704 -9.52 12.61 -32.37
C GLY A 704 -8.08 12.81 -31.92
N SER A 705 -7.44 13.77 -32.57
CA SER A 705 -6.20 14.38 -32.11
C SER A 705 -6.49 15.39 -30.99
N CYS A 706 -5.52 15.67 -30.14
CA CYS A 706 -5.53 16.85 -29.26
C CYS A 706 -5.95 18.08 -30.08
N LYS A 707 -6.94 18.81 -29.60
CA LYS A 707 -7.44 20.04 -30.28
C LYS A 707 -6.61 21.25 -29.90
#